data_e477aa0407d4c1da250500992f1d2cda
#
_entry.id   e477aa0407d4c1da250500992f1d2cda
#
_cell.length_a   1.000
_cell.length_b   1.000
_cell.length_c   1.000
_cell.angle_alpha   90.00
_cell.angle_beta   90.00
_cell.angle_gamma   90.00
#
_symmetry.space_group_name_H-M   'P 1'
#
loop_
_entity.id
_entity.type
_entity.pdbx_description
1 polymer ?
#
loop_
_entity_poly.entity_id
_entity_poly.type
_entity_poly.pdbx_seq_one_letter_code
_entity_poly.pdbx_strand_id
1 'polypeptide(L)'
;MNTQPNFSNHSVWIAGVFLFLAFANGTSAQSPMPLMDQLLFDDRFETLRPGSLMPVVGPHSEYHYLPEAIPYGPWAVTAFDSGNDTQTAWRSVRLEDGSAALQQVCRNKAKHWHPMVVAGDRIWQDYSTIAKLHILEEKGRFGIAVRQRNDRCYYFVGIDNGHAALIRVQHEVEFQIPGETRLASAPIAIASGVDLLVKVTVLGERLIAEIGGVKLEATDATFSNGCVALLSDVPVRYDDLQVMCSLDEVARIEKASRDWRAEEASASSLQPLPKLWRKIMTPQFGTDRNLRFGDLNGDSQMDILIGQVFHHGPTDSNSELGCLTAIELDGKVLWRLGTPDRWGNHLTNDVAFQVHDIDGDGKAEIIYCKGQELIVAEGATGKTLRAIPTPENTSTRVPFNRFPRVLGDSLMVADLRGLGHRGDILLKDRYQKAWAFDDQLKPLWSIECNTGHYPFPIDTDGDGREEISIGYSRWSPNGKMLWSHDQLFKDHVDSVAVIDLDRDGKLETIMGCSDEGFILLDSTGIPRLHLRLGHVQNLTVAELRSDLPGLEIATSNFWKNQGLIHILDAKGNVISDFEPRPEHGSSIVPVNWKGDGTELILIGPDSIDGGLFDGFGHKAVRFPADGHPTKAYDALDLTGDNRDELIFWDSDEIWIYTQSNQLEKTLPAPIRNSLSNESNYRARVSVPALFKR
;
A
#
# COMPACT_ATOMS: atom_id res chain seq x y z
N MET A 1 -22.43 46.27 -41.17
CA MET A 1 -21.26 46.98 -41.72
C MET A 1 -20.07 46.10 -41.42
N ASN A 2 -19.73 45.18 -42.33
CA ASN A 2 -18.60 45.19 -43.28
C ASN A 2 -17.30 45.55 -42.56
N THR A 3 -16.26 44.69 -42.53
CA THR A 3 -15.51 44.16 -43.69
C THR A 3 -14.58 43.03 -43.25
N GLN A 4 -14.55 41.96 -44.07
CA GLN A 4 -13.38 41.04 -44.16
C GLN A 4 -12.31 41.64 -45.09
N PRO A 5 -11.09 41.11 -45.07
CA PRO A 5 -10.37 40.99 -46.34
C PRO A 5 -9.95 39.57 -46.66
N ASN A 6 -10.21 39.25 -47.90
CA ASN A 6 -9.64 38.14 -48.68
C ASN A 6 -8.11 38.23 -48.86
N PHE A 7 -7.43 37.10 -48.87
CA PHE A 7 -6.20 36.95 -49.64
C PHE A 7 -6.20 35.67 -50.46
N SER A 8 -5.76 35.88 -51.69
CA SER A 8 -5.87 35.07 -52.90
C SER A 8 -4.87 33.92 -53.00
N ASN A 9 -5.34 32.91 -53.74
CA ASN A 9 -4.60 31.77 -54.29
C ASN A 9 -3.37 32.15 -55.10
N HIS A 10 -2.27 31.40 -54.90
CA HIS A 10 -1.28 31.14 -55.94
C HIS A 10 -0.99 29.63 -56.04
N SER A 11 -1.48 29.05 -57.14
CA SER A 11 -1.17 27.66 -57.54
C SER A 11 0.20 27.64 -58.22
N VAL A 12 1.09 26.81 -57.70
CA VAL A 12 2.34 26.41 -58.44
C VAL A 12 2.21 24.93 -58.75
N TRP A 13 2.17 24.66 -60.06
CA TRP A 13 2.23 23.32 -60.62
C TRP A 13 3.69 22.83 -60.68
N ILE A 14 4.02 21.74 -59.93
CA ILE A 14 5.23 21.00 -60.15
C ILE A 14 4.86 19.61 -60.69
N ALA A 15 5.30 19.31 -61.87
CA ALA A 15 5.16 18.02 -62.52
C ALA A 15 5.98 16.96 -61.79
N GLY A 16 5.31 16.02 -61.17
CA GLY A 16 5.94 14.87 -60.53
C GLY A 16 6.03 13.67 -61.48
N VAL A 17 7.23 13.19 -61.69
CA VAL A 17 7.52 11.95 -62.39
C VAL A 17 7.03 10.77 -61.58
N PHE A 18 6.08 9.98 -62.09
CA PHE A 18 5.63 8.74 -61.46
C PHE A 18 6.71 7.64 -61.72
N LEU A 19 7.45 7.33 -60.65
CA LEU A 19 8.27 6.11 -60.58
C LEU A 19 7.39 4.97 -60.05
N PHE A 20 7.03 4.01 -60.88
CA PHE A 20 6.40 2.76 -60.47
C PHE A 20 7.41 1.93 -59.68
N LEU A 21 7.36 1.96 -58.33
CA LEU A 21 7.98 0.96 -57.48
C LEU A 21 7.02 -0.22 -57.36
N ALA A 22 7.41 -1.33 -57.97
CA ALA A 22 6.78 -2.62 -57.77
C ALA A 22 6.98 -3.02 -56.30
N PHE A 23 5.89 -3.00 -55.52
CA PHE A 23 5.89 -3.64 -54.23
C PHE A 23 5.99 -5.14 -54.43
N ALA A 24 7.17 -5.68 -54.20
CA ALA A 24 7.32 -7.11 -53.95
C ALA A 24 6.58 -7.41 -52.64
N ASN A 25 5.51 -8.19 -52.70
CA ASN A 25 4.91 -8.83 -51.57
C ASN A 25 5.95 -9.76 -50.93
N GLY A 26 6.76 -9.20 -50.04
CA GLY A 26 7.57 -9.96 -49.13
C GLY A 26 6.64 -10.59 -48.09
N THR A 27 6.32 -11.85 -48.27
CA THR A 27 5.87 -12.68 -47.15
C THR A 27 7.01 -12.67 -46.14
N SER A 28 6.83 -11.90 -45.05
CA SER A 28 7.71 -11.95 -43.92
C SER A 28 7.68 -13.41 -43.41
N ALA A 29 8.74 -14.15 -43.68
CA ALA A 29 8.94 -15.46 -43.07
C ALA A 29 8.96 -15.23 -41.58
N GLN A 30 7.90 -15.67 -40.89
CA GLN A 30 7.86 -15.66 -39.42
C GLN A 30 9.10 -16.44 -38.95
N SER A 31 9.95 -15.82 -38.16
CA SER A 31 11.05 -16.52 -37.51
C SER A 31 10.51 -17.77 -36.81
N PRO A 32 11.16 -18.92 -36.90
CA PRO A 32 10.71 -20.12 -36.24
C PRO A 32 10.59 -19.86 -34.76
N MET A 33 9.54 -20.39 -34.14
CA MET A 33 9.36 -20.26 -32.68
C MET A 33 10.58 -20.87 -31.96
N PRO A 34 11.16 -20.18 -30.98
CA PRO A 34 12.26 -20.73 -30.20
C PRO A 34 11.80 -22.00 -29.47
N LEU A 35 12.74 -22.91 -29.25
CA LEU A 35 12.47 -24.13 -28.49
C LEU A 35 12.26 -23.75 -27.01
N MET A 36 11.08 -24.06 -26.49
CA MET A 36 10.70 -23.84 -25.10
C MET A 36 10.92 -25.14 -24.31
N ASP A 37 12.16 -25.42 -23.95
CA ASP A 37 12.57 -26.68 -23.30
C ASP A 37 13.30 -26.51 -21.97
N GLN A 38 13.46 -25.25 -21.52
CA GLN A 38 14.05 -24.95 -20.23
C GLN A 38 12.95 -24.72 -19.18
N LEU A 39 13.04 -25.42 -18.05
CA LEU A 39 12.07 -25.34 -16.97
C LEU A 39 12.31 -24.08 -16.14
N LEU A 40 11.33 -23.19 -16.03
CA LEU A 40 11.32 -22.06 -15.10
C LEU A 40 10.59 -22.39 -13.80
N PHE A 41 9.46 -23.11 -13.90
CA PHE A 41 8.62 -23.44 -12.75
C PHE A 41 7.83 -24.73 -13.02
N ASP A 42 7.70 -25.56 -11.99
CA ASP A 42 6.88 -26.78 -12.01
C ASP A 42 6.30 -27.01 -10.63
N ASP A 43 5.00 -27.11 -10.52
CA ASP A 43 4.30 -27.46 -9.29
C ASP A 43 3.13 -28.40 -9.56
N ARG A 44 3.16 -29.55 -8.88
CA ARG A 44 2.09 -30.55 -8.87
C ARG A 44 1.32 -30.52 -7.54
N PHE A 45 1.55 -29.48 -6.73
CA PHE A 45 0.92 -29.26 -5.45
C PHE A 45 1.14 -30.33 -4.38
N GLU A 46 1.99 -31.34 -4.64
CA GLU A 46 2.22 -32.49 -3.74
C GLU A 46 2.82 -32.11 -2.39
N THR A 47 3.59 -31.01 -2.35
CA THR A 47 4.22 -30.50 -1.15
C THR A 47 3.28 -29.66 -0.28
N LEU A 48 2.11 -29.26 -0.81
CA LEU A 48 1.17 -28.45 -0.08
C LEU A 48 0.45 -29.27 1.00
N ARG A 49 0.34 -28.69 2.19
CA ARG A 49 -0.50 -29.29 3.25
C ARG A 49 -1.96 -29.06 2.92
N PRO A 50 -2.85 -30.03 3.19
CA PRO A 50 -4.29 -29.84 3.02
C PRO A 50 -4.80 -28.68 3.87
N GLY A 51 -5.59 -27.80 3.29
CA GLY A 51 -6.18 -26.66 3.98
C GLY A 51 -6.35 -25.45 3.08
N SER A 52 -6.86 -24.36 3.64
CA SER A 52 -7.04 -23.10 2.90
C SER A 52 -5.71 -22.39 2.69
N LEU A 53 -5.46 -21.96 1.46
CA LEU A 53 -4.45 -20.96 1.17
C LEU A 53 -5.06 -19.61 1.52
N MET A 54 -4.32 -18.83 2.29
CA MET A 54 -4.76 -17.50 2.68
C MET A 54 -3.67 -16.49 2.37
N PRO A 55 -4.04 -15.25 2.06
CA PRO A 55 -3.06 -14.20 1.99
C PRO A 55 -2.36 -14.07 3.35
N VAL A 56 -1.05 -13.99 3.33
CA VAL A 56 -0.30 -13.52 4.50
C VAL A 56 -0.62 -12.03 4.62
N VAL A 57 -1.31 -11.68 5.64
CA VAL A 57 -1.70 -10.31 5.88
C VAL A 57 -0.63 -9.69 6.74
N GLY A 58 -0.04 -8.61 6.27
CA GLY A 58 1.02 -7.90 6.98
C GLY A 58 0.57 -7.40 8.36
N PRO A 59 1.51 -7.00 9.21
CA PRO A 59 1.24 -6.64 10.61
C PRO A 59 0.23 -5.51 10.80
N HIS A 60 0.03 -4.68 9.79
CA HIS A 60 -0.93 -3.57 9.82
C HIS A 60 -2.26 -3.89 9.13
N SER A 61 -2.49 -5.16 8.82
CA SER A 61 -3.76 -5.56 8.23
C SER A 61 -4.88 -5.48 9.26
N GLU A 62 -5.88 -4.71 8.95
CA GLU A 62 -6.95 -4.40 9.88
C GLU A 62 -7.94 -5.52 10.11
N TYR A 63 -8.15 -6.37 9.12
CA TYR A 63 -9.34 -7.22 9.09
C TYR A 63 -9.08 -8.72 9.00
N HIS A 64 -7.83 -9.15 8.80
CA HIS A 64 -7.61 -10.46 8.21
C HIS A 64 -6.51 -11.28 8.86
N TYR A 65 -6.24 -11.03 10.14
CA TYR A 65 -5.43 -11.93 10.91
C TYR A 65 -6.22 -13.22 11.16
N LEU A 66 -5.92 -14.24 10.37
CA LEU A 66 -6.35 -15.59 10.67
C LEU A 66 -5.11 -16.35 11.17
N PRO A 67 -5.07 -16.70 12.46
CA PRO A 67 -3.90 -17.37 13.07
C PRO A 67 -3.51 -18.68 12.38
N GLU A 68 -4.42 -19.24 11.60
CA GLU A 68 -4.26 -20.51 10.88
C GLU A 68 -3.84 -20.31 9.41
N ALA A 69 -3.69 -19.06 8.96
CA ALA A 69 -3.21 -18.77 7.62
C ALA A 69 -1.74 -19.16 7.51
N ILE A 70 -1.44 -20.11 6.69
CA ILE A 70 -0.08 -20.57 6.45
C ILE A 70 0.27 -20.18 5.02
N PRO A 71 1.34 -19.39 4.80
CA PRO A 71 1.87 -19.18 3.46
C PRO A 71 2.36 -20.53 2.91
N TYR A 72 2.03 -20.80 1.65
CA TYR A 72 2.32 -22.08 1.05
C TYR A 72 3.25 -21.95 -0.16
N GLY A 73 4.52 -22.25 0.09
CA GLY A 73 5.47 -22.42 -0.98
C GLY A 73 5.57 -21.19 -1.88
N PRO A 74 5.61 -21.39 -3.22
CA PRO A 74 5.76 -20.30 -4.17
C PRO A 74 4.44 -19.56 -4.50
N TRP A 75 3.31 -19.95 -3.89
CA TRP A 75 2.00 -19.41 -4.22
C TRP A 75 1.55 -18.34 -3.24
N ALA A 76 1.09 -17.22 -3.78
CA ALA A 76 0.48 -16.14 -3.02
C ALA A 76 -0.94 -15.85 -3.51
N VAL A 77 -1.87 -15.62 -2.59
CA VAL A 77 -3.22 -15.14 -2.93
C VAL A 77 -3.15 -13.64 -3.19
N THR A 78 -3.44 -13.19 -4.41
CA THR A 78 -3.29 -11.78 -4.81
C THR A 78 -4.60 -11.01 -4.88
N ALA A 79 -5.70 -11.70 -5.13
CA ALA A 79 -7.01 -11.08 -5.24
C ALA A 79 -7.89 -11.56 -4.11
N PHE A 80 -8.13 -10.71 -3.13
CA PHE A 80 -9.03 -10.96 -2.04
C PHE A 80 -9.79 -9.67 -1.67
N ASP A 81 -10.91 -9.85 -1.00
CA ASP A 81 -11.74 -8.78 -0.48
C ASP A 81 -12.05 -9.07 1.00
N SER A 82 -12.61 -8.14 1.72
CA SER A 82 -13.07 -8.29 3.09
C SER A 82 -14.12 -9.41 3.28
N GLY A 83 -14.68 -9.96 2.20
CA GLY A 83 -15.58 -11.10 2.24
C GLY A 83 -14.86 -12.42 2.54
N ASN A 84 -15.34 -13.17 3.54
CA ASN A 84 -14.79 -14.48 3.91
C ASN A 84 -14.72 -15.48 2.75
N ASP A 85 -15.65 -15.39 1.80
CA ASP A 85 -15.76 -16.34 0.69
C ASP A 85 -14.53 -16.33 -0.21
N THR A 86 -13.85 -15.21 -0.34
CA THR A 86 -12.73 -15.00 -1.27
C THR A 86 -11.38 -15.20 -0.64
N GLN A 87 -11.26 -14.89 0.62
CA GLN A 87 -10.06 -15.19 1.40
C GLN A 87 -9.83 -16.69 1.55
N THR A 88 -10.90 -17.45 1.59
CA THR A 88 -10.88 -18.92 1.69
C THR A 88 -11.14 -19.62 0.36
N ALA A 89 -11.08 -18.89 -0.75
CA ALA A 89 -11.41 -19.43 -2.07
C ALA A 89 -10.49 -20.56 -2.52
N TRP A 90 -9.23 -20.52 -2.12
CA TRP A 90 -8.20 -21.48 -2.54
C TRP A 90 -7.85 -22.47 -1.44
N ARG A 91 -7.84 -23.77 -1.80
CA ARG A 91 -7.51 -24.85 -0.87
C ARG A 91 -6.63 -25.90 -1.53
N SER A 92 -5.63 -26.37 -0.82
CA SER A 92 -4.97 -27.63 -1.16
C SER A 92 -5.84 -28.80 -0.70
N VAL A 93 -6.09 -29.75 -1.60
CA VAL A 93 -6.90 -30.94 -1.37
C VAL A 93 -6.11 -32.20 -1.66
N ARG A 94 -6.42 -33.30 -0.96
CA ARG A 94 -5.94 -34.64 -1.29
C ARG A 94 -7.03 -35.40 -2.06
N LEU A 95 -6.62 -36.05 -3.14
CA LEU A 95 -7.49 -36.84 -3.98
C LEU A 95 -7.57 -38.30 -3.48
N GLU A 96 -8.49 -39.06 -4.02
CA GLU A 96 -8.71 -40.50 -3.62
C GLU A 96 -7.48 -41.37 -3.88
N ASP A 97 -6.70 -41.07 -4.91
CA ASP A 97 -5.45 -41.76 -5.25
C ASP A 97 -4.27 -41.34 -4.40
N GLY A 98 -4.48 -40.38 -3.47
CA GLY A 98 -3.45 -39.83 -2.57
C GLY A 98 -2.67 -38.66 -3.16
N SER A 99 -2.85 -38.29 -4.42
CA SER A 99 -2.23 -37.10 -5.03
C SER A 99 -2.82 -35.81 -4.45
N ALA A 100 -2.14 -34.69 -4.65
CA ALA A 100 -2.61 -33.38 -4.23
C ALA A 100 -3.03 -32.52 -5.42
N ALA A 101 -3.90 -31.55 -5.13
CA ALA A 101 -4.31 -30.55 -6.11
C ALA A 101 -4.63 -29.23 -5.42
N LEU A 102 -4.60 -28.15 -6.16
CA LEU A 102 -5.05 -26.84 -5.70
C LEU A 102 -6.47 -26.60 -6.24
N GLN A 103 -7.41 -26.38 -5.33
CA GLN A 103 -8.82 -26.22 -5.68
C GLN A 103 -9.35 -24.85 -5.29
N GLN A 104 -9.97 -24.17 -6.25
CA GLN A 104 -10.84 -23.05 -5.97
C GLN A 104 -12.23 -23.58 -5.58
N VAL A 105 -12.80 -23.12 -4.46
CA VAL A 105 -13.99 -23.73 -3.86
C VAL A 105 -15.22 -22.84 -3.81
N CYS A 106 -15.07 -21.54 -4.07
CA CYS A 106 -16.19 -20.59 -3.99
C CYS A 106 -16.78 -20.25 -5.36
N ARG A 107 -18.00 -19.70 -5.36
CA ARG A 107 -18.57 -19.02 -6.52
C ARG A 107 -18.46 -17.54 -6.31
N ASN A 108 -17.58 -16.92 -7.10
CA ASN A 108 -17.36 -15.48 -7.06
C ASN A 108 -18.63 -14.73 -7.51
N LYS A 109 -19.12 -13.86 -6.66
CA LYS A 109 -20.25 -12.97 -6.94
C LYS A 109 -19.81 -11.54 -7.25
N ALA A 110 -18.54 -11.23 -7.00
CA ALA A 110 -17.97 -9.93 -7.31
C ALA A 110 -17.82 -9.78 -8.83
N LYS A 111 -17.93 -8.55 -9.32
CA LYS A 111 -17.79 -8.25 -10.75
C LYS A 111 -16.49 -7.52 -11.08
N HIS A 112 -15.74 -7.14 -10.07
CA HIS A 112 -14.59 -6.24 -10.20
C HIS A 112 -13.26 -6.90 -9.87
N TRP A 113 -13.24 -8.18 -9.53
CA TRP A 113 -12.03 -8.95 -9.28
C TRP A 113 -12.32 -10.45 -9.36
N HIS A 114 -11.29 -11.26 -9.57
CA HIS A 114 -11.36 -12.70 -9.71
C HIS A 114 -10.45 -13.36 -8.66
N PRO A 115 -10.92 -14.40 -7.94
CA PRO A 115 -10.04 -15.18 -7.06
C PRO A 115 -8.82 -15.67 -7.83
N MET A 116 -7.62 -15.30 -7.35
CA MET A 116 -6.36 -15.54 -8.04
C MET A 116 -5.27 -15.93 -7.05
N VAL A 117 -4.44 -16.89 -7.45
CA VAL A 117 -3.15 -17.19 -6.82
C VAL A 117 -2.04 -17.05 -7.84
N VAL A 118 -0.94 -16.43 -7.45
CA VAL A 118 0.19 -16.09 -8.31
C VAL A 118 1.44 -16.85 -7.89
N ALA A 119 2.26 -17.19 -8.89
CA ALA A 119 3.61 -17.72 -8.69
C ALA A 119 4.53 -17.23 -9.82
N GLY A 120 5.84 -17.39 -9.61
CA GLY A 120 6.85 -17.02 -10.59
C GLY A 120 7.49 -15.67 -10.29
N ASP A 121 8.06 -15.05 -11.32
CA ASP A 121 8.83 -13.81 -11.18
C ASP A 121 8.34 -12.77 -12.19
N ARG A 122 8.23 -11.53 -11.75
CA ARG A 122 7.80 -10.38 -12.56
C ARG A 122 8.74 -10.09 -13.74
N ILE A 123 9.96 -10.58 -13.70
CA ILE A 123 10.94 -10.40 -14.80
C ILE A 123 10.73 -11.36 -15.99
N TRP A 124 9.89 -12.39 -15.88
CA TRP A 124 9.65 -13.35 -16.97
C TRP A 124 8.96 -12.67 -18.16
N GLN A 125 9.52 -12.85 -19.37
CA GLN A 125 9.02 -12.21 -20.59
C GLN A 125 8.45 -13.22 -21.57
N ASP A 126 9.30 -14.10 -22.08
CA ASP A 126 8.99 -15.03 -23.16
C ASP A 126 8.98 -16.47 -22.64
N TYR A 127 7.76 -17.01 -22.44
CA TYR A 127 7.59 -18.34 -21.85
C TYR A 127 6.35 -19.05 -22.37
N SER A 128 6.27 -20.34 -22.12
CA SER A 128 5.11 -21.19 -22.36
C SER A 128 4.64 -21.80 -21.05
N THR A 129 3.36 -21.66 -20.75
CA THR A 129 2.73 -22.23 -19.56
C THR A 129 1.72 -23.29 -19.97
N ILE A 130 1.70 -24.41 -19.23
CA ILE A 130 0.73 -25.48 -19.35
C ILE A 130 0.12 -25.73 -17.98
N ALA A 131 -1.22 -25.74 -17.91
CA ALA A 131 -1.96 -26.10 -16.72
C ALA A 131 -2.99 -27.19 -17.01
N LYS A 132 -3.09 -28.17 -16.14
CA LYS A 132 -4.13 -29.19 -16.18
C LYS A 132 -5.20 -28.86 -15.14
N LEU A 133 -6.43 -28.68 -15.62
CA LEU A 133 -7.59 -28.32 -14.82
C LEU A 133 -8.60 -29.46 -14.84
N HIS A 134 -9.20 -29.75 -13.68
CA HIS A 134 -10.36 -30.64 -13.58
C HIS A 134 -11.61 -29.80 -13.36
N ILE A 135 -12.55 -29.89 -14.30
CA ILE A 135 -13.76 -29.06 -14.35
C ILE A 135 -14.77 -29.59 -13.32
N LEU A 136 -15.07 -28.79 -12.31
CA LEU A 136 -16.09 -29.08 -11.31
C LEU A 136 -17.42 -28.40 -11.64
N GLU A 137 -17.36 -27.25 -12.35
CA GLU A 137 -18.52 -26.48 -12.78
C GLU A 137 -18.34 -25.97 -14.21
N GLU A 138 -19.38 -26.15 -15.07
CA GLU A 138 -19.28 -25.87 -16.51
C GLU A 138 -19.43 -24.40 -16.88
N LYS A 139 -20.12 -23.61 -16.04
CA LYS A 139 -20.43 -22.21 -16.30
C LYS A 139 -19.63 -21.30 -15.37
N GLY A 140 -18.93 -20.35 -15.97
CA GLY A 140 -18.12 -19.36 -15.27
C GLY A 140 -16.81 -19.12 -16.00
N ARG A 141 -15.94 -18.35 -15.35
CA ARG A 141 -14.59 -18.07 -15.83
C ARG A 141 -13.59 -18.88 -15.02
N PHE A 142 -12.70 -19.61 -15.70
CA PHE A 142 -11.59 -20.33 -15.06
C PHE A 142 -10.47 -20.60 -16.06
N GLY A 143 -9.24 -20.58 -15.58
CA GLY A 143 -8.06 -20.75 -16.42
C GLY A 143 -6.80 -20.24 -15.74
N ILE A 144 -5.89 -19.69 -16.52
CA ILE A 144 -4.62 -19.14 -16.07
C ILE A 144 -4.50 -17.68 -16.48
N ALA A 145 -3.70 -16.94 -15.75
CA ALA A 145 -3.23 -15.62 -16.18
C ALA A 145 -1.73 -15.69 -16.49
N VAL A 146 -1.29 -14.94 -17.51
CA VAL A 146 0.10 -14.81 -17.90
C VAL A 146 0.49 -13.35 -17.99
N ARG A 147 1.80 -13.06 -17.83
CA ARG A 147 2.31 -11.70 -17.68
C ARG A 147 1.50 -10.91 -16.64
N GLN A 148 1.15 -11.59 -15.54
CA GLN A 148 0.42 -10.99 -14.45
C GLN A 148 1.34 -10.00 -13.73
N ARG A 149 0.96 -8.72 -13.75
CA ARG A 149 1.63 -7.63 -13.06
C ARG A 149 1.02 -7.35 -11.69
N ASN A 150 -0.29 -7.56 -11.60
CA ASN A 150 -1.11 -7.44 -10.40
C ASN A 150 -2.46 -8.12 -10.68
N ASP A 151 -3.39 -8.11 -9.71
CA ASP A 151 -4.70 -8.77 -9.82
C ASP A 151 -5.66 -8.12 -10.82
N ARG A 152 -5.28 -7.01 -11.46
CA ARG A 152 -6.08 -6.27 -12.43
C ARG A 152 -5.36 -5.96 -13.74
N CYS A 153 -4.12 -6.45 -13.90
CA CYS A 153 -3.29 -6.21 -15.08
C CYS A 153 -2.62 -7.52 -15.51
N TYR A 154 -3.24 -8.24 -16.47
CA TYR A 154 -2.77 -9.54 -16.94
C TYR A 154 -3.44 -9.95 -18.27
N TYR A 155 -2.96 -11.03 -18.88
CA TYR A 155 -3.70 -11.73 -19.93
C TYR A 155 -4.33 -12.99 -19.34
N PHE A 156 -5.66 -13.09 -19.44
CA PHE A 156 -6.41 -14.30 -19.10
C PHE A 156 -6.45 -15.26 -20.27
N VAL A 157 -6.24 -16.55 -19.99
CA VAL A 157 -6.32 -17.65 -20.94
C VAL A 157 -7.08 -18.82 -20.31
N GLY A 158 -8.23 -19.17 -20.84
CA GLY A 158 -9.06 -20.23 -20.28
C GLY A 158 -10.47 -20.24 -20.84
N ILE A 159 -11.38 -20.71 -20.02
CA ILE A 159 -12.82 -20.73 -20.32
C ILE A 159 -13.47 -19.47 -19.75
N ASP A 160 -14.25 -18.80 -20.58
CA ASP A 160 -15.14 -17.73 -20.18
C ASP A 160 -16.57 -18.00 -20.67
N ASN A 161 -17.41 -18.49 -19.76
CA ASN A 161 -18.82 -18.80 -20.04
C ASN A 161 -19.08 -19.61 -21.31
N GLY A 162 -18.40 -20.77 -21.47
CA GLY A 162 -18.55 -21.68 -22.58
C GLY A 162 -17.77 -21.30 -23.84
N HIS A 163 -16.86 -20.36 -23.75
CA HIS A 163 -15.91 -20.00 -24.81
C HIS A 163 -14.48 -20.20 -24.32
N ALA A 164 -13.63 -20.78 -25.15
CA ALA A 164 -12.19 -20.62 -25.04
C ALA A 164 -11.88 -19.14 -25.32
N ALA A 165 -11.13 -18.50 -24.44
CA ALA A 165 -10.92 -17.05 -24.51
C ALA A 165 -9.50 -16.64 -24.17
N LEU A 166 -9.03 -15.59 -24.86
CA LEU A 166 -7.84 -14.81 -24.59
C LEU A 166 -8.30 -13.37 -24.35
N ILE A 167 -8.09 -12.87 -23.14
CA ILE A 167 -8.61 -11.57 -22.70
C ILE A 167 -7.46 -10.78 -22.07
N ARG A 168 -7.28 -9.53 -22.50
CA ARG A 168 -6.48 -8.55 -21.75
C ARG A 168 -7.36 -7.94 -20.66
N VAL A 169 -6.89 -7.99 -19.42
CA VAL A 169 -7.49 -7.33 -18.27
C VAL A 169 -6.57 -6.18 -17.87
N GLN A 170 -7.12 -4.97 -17.81
CA GLN A 170 -6.35 -3.78 -17.51
C GLN A 170 -7.19 -2.79 -16.72
N HIS A 171 -6.70 -2.38 -15.53
CA HIS A 171 -7.39 -1.43 -14.67
C HIS A 171 -6.99 -0.01 -15.04
N GLU A 172 -7.78 0.65 -15.88
CA GLU A 172 -7.45 1.97 -16.41
C GLU A 172 -8.47 3.06 -16.12
N VAL A 173 -9.74 2.76 -16.27
CA VAL A 173 -10.74 3.81 -16.52
C VAL A 173 -11.84 3.86 -15.47
N GLU A 174 -12.29 2.73 -14.96
CA GLU A 174 -13.42 2.68 -14.03
C GLU A 174 -13.00 2.27 -12.62
N PHE A 175 -13.65 2.88 -11.66
CA PHE A 175 -13.53 2.52 -10.26
C PHE A 175 -13.87 1.03 -10.04
N GLN A 176 -12.94 0.30 -9.45
CA GLN A 176 -13.02 -1.12 -9.10
C GLN A 176 -13.18 -2.12 -10.26
N ILE A 177 -13.66 -1.72 -11.42
CA ILE A 177 -13.87 -2.63 -12.54
C ILE A 177 -12.72 -2.48 -13.53
N PRO A 178 -11.85 -3.49 -13.71
CA PRO A 178 -10.83 -3.46 -14.72
C PRO A 178 -11.45 -3.49 -16.12
N GLY A 179 -10.89 -2.74 -17.03
CA GLY A 179 -11.23 -2.83 -18.44
C GLY A 179 -10.86 -4.21 -19.01
N GLU A 180 -11.75 -4.81 -19.77
CA GLU A 180 -11.49 -6.08 -20.45
C GLU A 180 -11.55 -5.92 -21.95
N THR A 181 -10.53 -6.42 -22.64
CA THR A 181 -10.49 -6.54 -24.09
C THR A 181 -10.38 -7.98 -24.49
N ARG A 182 -11.42 -8.52 -25.12
CA ARG A 182 -11.39 -9.88 -25.69
C ARG A 182 -10.53 -9.87 -26.95
N LEU A 183 -9.33 -10.42 -26.87
CA LEU A 183 -8.37 -10.45 -27.96
C LEU A 183 -8.70 -11.55 -28.97
N ALA A 184 -9.10 -12.75 -28.47
CA ALA A 184 -9.57 -13.84 -29.28
C ALA A 184 -10.52 -14.74 -28.51
N SER A 185 -11.47 -15.39 -29.18
CA SER A 185 -12.32 -16.42 -28.57
C SER A 185 -12.96 -17.34 -29.58
N ALA A 186 -13.32 -18.57 -29.15
CA ALA A 186 -14.08 -19.52 -29.92
C ALA A 186 -14.99 -20.37 -29.02
N PRO A 187 -16.14 -20.82 -29.48
CA PRO A 187 -16.99 -21.76 -28.74
C PRO A 187 -16.25 -23.07 -28.41
N ILE A 188 -16.45 -23.59 -27.22
CA ILE A 188 -15.92 -24.88 -26.81
C ILE A 188 -16.98 -25.63 -25.98
N ALA A 189 -17.11 -26.92 -26.23
CA ALA A 189 -17.93 -27.79 -25.40
C ALA A 189 -17.11 -28.26 -24.20
N ILE A 190 -17.59 -28.01 -23.00
CA ILE A 190 -17.01 -28.46 -21.74
C ILE A 190 -18.04 -29.24 -20.94
N ALA A 191 -17.56 -30.16 -20.09
CA ALA A 191 -18.40 -30.94 -19.20
C ALA A 191 -17.76 -31.03 -17.81
N SER A 192 -18.59 -31.07 -16.78
CA SER A 192 -18.13 -31.33 -15.42
C SER A 192 -17.57 -32.75 -15.30
N GLY A 193 -16.53 -32.91 -14.45
CA GLY A 193 -15.83 -34.19 -14.26
C GLY A 193 -14.79 -34.51 -15.35
N VAL A 194 -14.48 -33.57 -16.24
CA VAL A 194 -13.52 -33.77 -17.33
C VAL A 194 -12.27 -32.91 -17.11
N ASP A 195 -11.12 -33.44 -17.52
CA ASP A 195 -9.87 -32.73 -17.51
C ASP A 195 -9.75 -31.78 -18.73
N LEU A 196 -9.29 -30.59 -18.51
CA LEU A 196 -9.01 -29.58 -19.52
C LEU A 196 -7.53 -29.20 -19.48
N LEU A 197 -6.86 -29.26 -20.63
CA LEU A 197 -5.52 -28.74 -20.78
C LEU A 197 -5.58 -27.30 -21.32
N VAL A 198 -4.94 -26.40 -20.62
CA VAL A 198 -4.73 -25.00 -21.04
C VAL A 198 -3.25 -24.77 -21.26
N LYS A 199 -2.88 -24.43 -22.46
CA LYS A 199 -1.51 -24.06 -22.83
C LYS A 199 -1.50 -22.67 -23.44
N VAL A 200 -0.53 -21.86 -23.06
CA VAL A 200 -0.27 -20.54 -23.66
C VAL A 200 1.21 -20.31 -23.84
N THR A 201 1.60 -19.73 -24.95
CA THR A 201 2.95 -19.24 -25.19
C THR A 201 2.87 -17.73 -25.40
N VAL A 202 3.65 -16.98 -24.65
CA VAL A 202 3.87 -15.53 -24.81
C VAL A 202 5.27 -15.34 -25.38
N LEU A 203 5.37 -14.60 -26.50
CA LEU A 203 6.62 -14.38 -27.22
C LEU A 203 6.60 -12.98 -27.86
N GLY A 204 7.35 -12.04 -27.31
CA GLY A 204 7.24 -10.63 -27.67
C GLY A 204 5.80 -10.15 -27.48
N GLU A 205 5.18 -9.66 -28.55
CA GLU A 205 3.77 -9.22 -28.52
C GLU A 205 2.76 -10.34 -28.86
N ARG A 206 3.24 -11.54 -29.21
CA ARG A 206 2.37 -12.64 -29.61
C ARG A 206 1.91 -13.48 -28.42
N LEU A 207 0.63 -13.79 -28.42
CA LEU A 207 0.00 -14.71 -27.47
C LEU A 207 -0.64 -15.85 -28.26
N ILE A 208 -0.21 -17.07 -28.02
CA ILE A 208 -0.67 -18.29 -28.71
C ILE A 208 -1.21 -19.24 -27.65
N ALA A 209 -2.50 -19.49 -27.67
CA ALA A 209 -3.18 -20.34 -26.70
C ALA A 209 -3.78 -21.61 -27.35
N GLU A 210 -3.76 -22.71 -26.59
CA GLU A 210 -4.49 -23.93 -26.91
C GLU A 210 -5.29 -24.35 -25.66
N ILE A 211 -6.61 -24.39 -25.78
CA ILE A 211 -7.53 -24.62 -24.68
C ILE A 211 -8.46 -25.79 -25.06
N GLY A 212 -8.22 -26.99 -24.48
CA GLY A 212 -9.00 -28.17 -24.83
C GLY A 212 -9.00 -28.49 -26.33
N GLY A 213 -7.87 -28.24 -27.03
CA GLY A 213 -7.72 -28.42 -28.47
C GLY A 213 -8.14 -27.22 -29.34
N VAL A 214 -8.80 -26.22 -28.77
CA VAL A 214 -9.15 -24.96 -29.46
C VAL A 214 -7.93 -24.05 -29.48
N LYS A 215 -7.50 -23.61 -30.66
CA LYS A 215 -6.35 -22.72 -30.85
C LYS A 215 -6.80 -21.27 -31.02
N LEU A 216 -6.18 -20.38 -30.27
CA LEU A 216 -6.39 -18.93 -30.34
C LEU A 216 -5.04 -18.24 -30.50
N GLU A 217 -5.02 -17.14 -31.23
CA GLU A 217 -3.82 -16.30 -31.38
C GLU A 217 -4.22 -14.81 -31.34
N ALA A 218 -3.39 -13.99 -30.73
CA ALA A 218 -3.53 -12.56 -30.71
C ALA A 218 -2.15 -11.86 -30.63
N THR A 219 -2.14 -10.57 -30.97
CA THR A 219 -0.98 -9.69 -30.78
C THR A 219 -1.40 -8.53 -29.88
N ASP A 220 -0.67 -8.35 -28.79
CA ASP A 220 -0.89 -7.26 -27.84
C ASP A 220 0.42 -6.94 -27.10
N ALA A 221 0.77 -5.66 -27.06
CA ALA A 221 2.03 -5.17 -26.47
C ALA A 221 1.85 -4.57 -25.06
N THR A 222 0.66 -4.64 -24.48
CA THR A 222 0.34 -3.93 -23.21
C THR A 222 1.21 -4.42 -22.06
N PHE A 223 1.36 -5.74 -21.93
CA PHE A 223 2.21 -6.31 -20.88
C PHE A 223 3.33 -7.11 -21.51
N SER A 224 4.59 -6.71 -21.26
CA SER A 224 5.78 -7.38 -21.79
C SER A 224 6.34 -8.46 -20.88
N ASN A 225 6.03 -8.40 -19.58
CA ASN A 225 6.57 -9.29 -18.54
C ASN A 225 5.56 -9.47 -17.39
N GLY A 226 5.79 -10.46 -16.56
CA GLY A 226 5.00 -10.72 -15.36
C GLY A 226 4.94 -12.18 -14.98
N CYS A 227 4.34 -12.43 -13.82
CA CYS A 227 4.14 -13.74 -13.23
C CYS A 227 3.11 -14.60 -13.99
N VAL A 228 2.93 -15.82 -13.52
CA VAL A 228 1.80 -16.69 -13.89
C VAL A 228 0.82 -16.76 -12.72
N ALA A 229 -0.47 -16.93 -13.04
CA ALA A 229 -1.47 -17.09 -12.00
C ALA A 229 -2.53 -18.14 -12.38
N LEU A 230 -3.15 -18.74 -11.38
CA LEU A 230 -4.37 -19.52 -11.50
C LEU A 230 -5.54 -18.63 -11.12
N LEU A 231 -6.60 -18.65 -11.93
CA LEU A 231 -7.73 -17.75 -11.78
C LEU A 231 -9.03 -18.53 -11.99
N SER A 232 -9.99 -18.37 -11.06
CA SER A 232 -11.32 -18.94 -11.26
C SER A 232 -12.41 -18.24 -10.47
N ASP A 233 -13.56 -18.00 -11.10
CA ASP A 233 -14.80 -17.52 -10.50
C ASP A 233 -15.71 -18.65 -9.98
N VAL A 234 -15.40 -19.89 -10.30
CA VAL A 234 -16.23 -21.07 -9.98
C VAL A 234 -15.34 -22.21 -9.49
N PRO A 235 -15.90 -23.17 -8.78
CA PRO A 235 -15.15 -24.34 -8.38
C PRO A 235 -14.46 -25.04 -9.55
N VAL A 236 -13.14 -25.15 -9.44
CA VAL A 236 -12.26 -25.85 -10.39
C VAL A 236 -11.05 -26.37 -9.62
N ARG A 237 -10.45 -27.44 -10.07
CA ARG A 237 -9.26 -28.02 -9.48
C ARG A 237 -8.09 -27.94 -10.48
N TYR A 238 -6.93 -27.54 -9.99
CA TYR A 238 -5.69 -27.51 -10.73
C TYR A 238 -4.80 -28.64 -10.23
N ASP A 239 -4.39 -29.53 -11.14
CA ASP A 239 -3.59 -30.69 -10.79
C ASP A 239 -2.09 -30.46 -11.06
N ASP A 240 -1.79 -29.53 -11.97
CA ASP A 240 -0.43 -29.39 -12.52
C ASP A 240 -0.29 -28.01 -13.17
N LEU A 241 0.84 -27.35 -12.91
CA LEU A 241 1.26 -26.16 -13.65
C LEU A 241 2.76 -26.22 -13.96
N GLN A 242 3.11 -26.03 -15.21
CA GLN A 242 4.48 -25.98 -15.67
C GLN A 242 4.74 -24.75 -16.53
N VAL A 243 5.89 -24.08 -16.29
CA VAL A 243 6.35 -22.94 -17.08
C VAL A 243 7.70 -23.26 -17.71
N MET A 244 7.78 -23.16 -19.02
CA MET A 244 8.97 -23.44 -19.82
C MET A 244 9.37 -22.18 -20.60
N CYS A 245 10.66 -22.02 -20.84
CA CYS A 245 11.17 -20.94 -21.69
C CYS A 245 12.27 -21.42 -22.63
N SER A 246 12.81 -20.53 -23.42
CA SER A 246 14.00 -20.77 -24.25
C SER A 246 15.29 -20.59 -23.44
N LEU A 247 16.37 -21.14 -23.93
CA LEU A 247 17.70 -20.96 -23.36
C LEU A 247 18.13 -19.47 -23.36
N ASP A 248 17.70 -18.70 -24.35
CA ASP A 248 17.99 -17.26 -24.42
C ASP A 248 17.24 -16.50 -23.32
N GLU A 249 16.01 -16.90 -23.03
CA GLU A 249 15.24 -16.31 -21.93
C GLU A 249 15.85 -16.66 -20.56
N VAL A 250 16.31 -17.89 -20.35
CA VAL A 250 17.08 -18.25 -19.14
C VAL A 250 18.29 -17.33 -18.99
N ALA A 251 19.07 -17.16 -20.04
CA ALA A 251 20.26 -16.30 -20.00
C ALA A 251 19.91 -14.83 -19.69
N ARG A 252 18.79 -14.34 -20.23
CA ARG A 252 18.27 -12.99 -19.95
C ARG A 252 17.87 -12.85 -18.47
N ILE A 253 17.09 -13.80 -17.94
CA ILE A 253 16.65 -13.83 -16.54
C ILE A 253 17.86 -13.89 -15.61
N GLU A 254 18.80 -14.79 -15.87
CA GLU A 254 20.01 -14.90 -15.06
C GLU A 254 20.86 -13.63 -15.08
N LYS A 255 20.98 -12.99 -16.25
CA LYS A 255 21.68 -11.70 -16.37
C LYS A 255 20.98 -10.63 -15.54
N ALA A 256 19.67 -10.45 -15.71
CA ALA A 256 18.89 -9.46 -14.96
C ALA A 256 18.99 -9.69 -13.43
N SER A 257 18.90 -10.94 -13.01
CA SER A 257 19.04 -11.30 -11.59
C SER A 257 20.46 -11.06 -11.04
N ARG A 258 21.49 -11.29 -11.85
CA ARG A 258 22.88 -10.97 -11.44
C ARG A 258 23.10 -9.47 -11.35
N ASP A 259 22.63 -8.71 -12.33
CA ASP A 259 22.77 -7.25 -12.36
C ASP A 259 22.06 -6.65 -11.16
N TRP A 260 20.80 -7.04 -10.89
CA TRP A 260 20.05 -6.60 -9.71
C TRP A 260 20.75 -6.91 -8.39
N ARG A 261 21.26 -8.14 -8.22
CA ARG A 261 22.00 -8.52 -7.01
C ARG A 261 23.30 -7.72 -6.84
N ALA A 262 23.96 -7.38 -7.94
CA ALA A 262 25.18 -6.57 -7.89
C ALA A 262 24.86 -5.12 -7.49
N GLU A 263 23.79 -4.55 -8.01
CA GLU A 263 23.32 -3.21 -7.65
C GLU A 263 22.87 -3.17 -6.18
N GLU A 264 22.08 -4.16 -5.74
CA GLU A 264 21.66 -4.29 -4.34
C GLU A 264 22.86 -4.46 -3.39
N ALA A 265 23.84 -5.29 -3.74
CA ALA A 265 25.05 -5.45 -2.96
C ALA A 265 25.87 -4.15 -2.87
N SER A 266 25.92 -3.38 -3.97
CA SER A 266 26.54 -2.06 -4.00
C SER A 266 25.81 -1.09 -3.05
N ALA A 267 24.49 -0.98 -3.15
CA ALA A 267 23.68 -0.15 -2.28
C ALA A 267 23.88 -0.52 -0.80
N SER A 268 23.87 -1.82 -0.49
CA SER A 268 24.03 -2.32 0.88
C SER A 268 25.43 -2.05 1.45
N SER A 269 26.47 -2.12 0.62
CA SER A 269 27.85 -1.85 1.08
C SER A 269 28.09 -0.42 1.56
N LEU A 270 27.22 0.50 1.19
CA LEU A 270 27.27 1.92 1.55
C LEU A 270 26.55 2.24 2.87
N GLN A 271 25.83 1.27 3.42
CA GLN A 271 24.98 1.49 4.60
C GLN A 271 25.59 0.91 5.87
N PRO A 272 25.42 1.58 7.02
CA PRO A 272 25.76 0.99 8.31
C PRO A 272 24.83 -0.20 8.62
N LEU A 273 25.36 -1.18 9.33
CA LEU A 273 24.58 -2.33 9.76
C LEU A 273 23.69 -1.98 10.95
N PRO A 274 22.49 -2.59 11.08
CA PRO A 274 21.67 -2.48 12.28
C PRO A 274 22.39 -3.11 13.48
N LYS A 275 22.36 -2.43 14.61
CA LYS A 275 22.90 -2.88 15.88
C LYS A 275 21.84 -2.73 16.97
N LEU A 276 21.47 -3.82 17.62
CA LEU A 276 20.52 -3.77 18.72
C LEU A 276 21.01 -2.81 19.81
N TRP A 277 20.21 -1.81 20.14
CA TRP A 277 20.49 -0.81 21.16
C TRP A 277 19.67 -1.08 22.43
N ARG A 278 18.36 -1.33 22.29
CA ARG A 278 17.47 -1.56 23.41
C ARG A 278 16.56 -2.75 23.13
N LYS A 279 16.22 -3.46 24.21
CA LYS A 279 15.19 -4.47 24.25
C LYS A 279 14.31 -4.22 25.48
N ILE A 280 13.04 -3.92 25.27
CA ILE A 280 12.09 -3.53 26.30
C ILE A 280 11.00 -4.59 26.34
N MET A 281 10.75 -5.18 27.50
CA MET A 281 9.67 -6.14 27.69
C MET A 281 8.39 -5.41 28.08
N THR A 282 7.28 -5.77 27.43
CA THR A 282 5.96 -5.17 27.66
C THR A 282 4.90 -6.20 28.08
N PRO A 283 5.16 -7.02 29.13
CA PRO A 283 4.32 -8.17 29.44
C PRO A 283 2.89 -7.72 29.78
N GLN A 284 1.92 -8.21 29.01
CA GLN A 284 0.48 -7.95 29.11
C GLN A 284 0.01 -6.54 28.71
N PHE A 285 0.92 -5.54 28.62
CA PHE A 285 0.55 -4.14 28.31
C PHE A 285 1.12 -3.65 26.97
N GLY A 286 1.78 -4.50 26.22
CA GLY A 286 2.23 -4.17 24.86
C GLY A 286 1.07 -4.10 23.86
N THR A 287 1.39 -3.77 22.65
CA THR A 287 0.44 -3.59 21.55
C THR A 287 1.04 -4.11 20.25
N ASP A 288 0.21 -4.60 19.37
CA ASP A 288 0.64 -5.00 18.03
C ASP A 288 0.72 -3.80 17.05
N ARG A 289 0.29 -2.59 17.47
CA ARG A 289 0.27 -1.45 16.56
C ARG A 289 0.51 -0.09 17.24
N ASN A 290 -0.25 0.27 18.27
CA ASN A 290 -0.43 1.66 18.68
C ASN A 290 0.63 2.14 19.68
N LEU A 291 1.75 2.66 19.19
CA LEU A 291 2.72 3.42 19.98
C LEU A 291 2.65 4.92 19.63
N ARG A 292 3.00 5.76 20.61
CA ARG A 292 3.30 7.18 20.41
C ARG A 292 4.57 7.52 21.18
N PHE A 293 5.29 8.51 20.70
CA PHE A 293 6.57 8.91 21.26
C PHE A 293 6.52 10.38 21.67
N GLY A 294 7.18 10.71 22.76
CA GLY A 294 7.34 12.08 23.24
C GLY A 294 8.03 12.11 24.60
N ASP A 295 8.56 13.25 25.01
CA ASP A 295 9.08 13.46 26.36
C ASP A 295 7.88 13.69 27.29
N LEU A 296 7.42 12.63 27.96
CA LEU A 296 6.24 12.67 28.82
C LEU A 296 6.54 13.23 30.20
N ASN A 297 7.76 13.04 30.71
CA ASN A 297 8.13 13.36 32.07
C ASN A 297 8.96 14.66 32.17
N GLY A 298 9.37 15.27 31.05
CA GLY A 298 10.10 16.53 30.99
C GLY A 298 11.61 16.38 31.23
N ASP A 299 12.19 15.19 31.00
CA ASP A 299 13.60 14.93 31.20
C ASP A 299 14.46 15.09 29.91
N SER A 300 13.83 15.53 28.83
CA SER A 300 14.41 15.72 27.50
C SER A 300 14.82 14.42 26.81
N GLN A 301 14.33 13.27 27.26
CA GLN A 301 14.43 12.01 26.57
C GLN A 301 13.07 11.60 26.02
N MET A 302 13.08 10.81 24.94
CA MET A 302 11.83 10.25 24.41
C MET A 302 11.33 9.14 25.34
N ASP A 303 10.04 9.18 25.64
CA ASP A 303 9.29 8.14 26.28
C ASP A 303 8.34 7.46 25.27
N ILE A 304 7.77 6.34 25.67
CA ILE A 304 6.83 5.57 24.85
C ILE A 304 5.46 5.53 25.54
N LEU A 305 4.43 5.94 24.81
CA LEU A 305 3.03 5.76 25.20
C LEU A 305 2.44 4.59 24.42
N ILE A 306 2.04 3.54 25.13
CA ILE A 306 1.49 2.30 24.58
C ILE A 306 -0.03 2.35 24.71
N GLY A 307 -0.75 2.23 23.58
CA GLY A 307 -2.20 2.20 23.52
C GLY A 307 -2.75 0.80 23.21
N GLN A 308 -3.47 0.20 24.16
CA GLN A 308 -4.25 -1.01 23.92
C GLN A 308 -5.68 -0.67 23.55
N VAL A 309 -6.25 -1.41 22.63
CA VAL A 309 -7.54 -1.14 22.00
C VAL A 309 -8.59 -2.11 22.50
N PHE A 310 -9.81 -1.60 22.68
CA PHE A 310 -10.99 -2.39 22.98
C PHE A 310 -11.96 -2.34 21.81
N HIS A 311 -12.38 -3.51 21.32
CA HIS A 311 -13.31 -3.66 20.20
C HIS A 311 -14.72 -3.96 20.70
N HIS A 312 -15.70 -3.20 20.22
CA HIS A 312 -17.11 -3.39 20.54
C HIS A 312 -17.86 -4.29 19.55
N GLY A 313 -17.16 -4.95 18.65
CA GLY A 313 -17.78 -5.81 17.64
C GLY A 313 -16.78 -6.76 16.98
N PRO A 314 -17.23 -7.58 16.01
CA PRO A 314 -16.38 -8.55 15.32
C PRO A 314 -15.40 -7.89 14.34
N THR A 315 -15.58 -6.63 14.04
CA THR A 315 -14.73 -5.81 13.18
C THR A 315 -14.29 -4.56 13.95
N ASP A 316 -13.32 -3.88 13.43
CA ASP A 316 -12.70 -2.68 13.94
C ASP A 316 -13.58 -1.41 13.92
N SER A 317 -14.76 -1.47 13.36
CA SER A 317 -15.62 -0.31 13.10
C SER A 317 -16.01 0.50 14.34
N ASN A 318 -15.90 -0.09 15.53
CA ASN A 318 -16.22 0.55 16.80
C ASN A 318 -15.14 0.18 17.83
N SER A 319 -13.98 0.78 17.69
CA SER A 319 -12.83 0.60 18.57
C SER A 319 -12.58 1.85 19.41
N GLU A 320 -12.08 1.67 20.62
CA GLU A 320 -11.64 2.74 21.50
C GLU A 320 -10.43 2.29 22.32
N LEU A 321 -9.76 3.21 23.00
CA LEU A 321 -8.68 2.91 23.92
C LEU A 321 -9.18 2.12 25.13
N GLY A 322 -8.59 0.95 25.36
CA GLY A 322 -8.81 0.13 26.54
C GLY A 322 -7.88 0.53 27.69
N CYS A 323 -6.59 0.60 27.40
CA CYS A 323 -5.54 0.93 28.37
C CYS A 323 -4.47 1.80 27.73
N LEU A 324 -3.93 2.77 28.48
CA LEU A 324 -2.72 3.52 28.17
C LEU A 324 -1.63 3.16 29.18
N THR A 325 -0.42 2.89 28.74
CA THR A 325 0.76 2.70 29.59
C THR A 325 1.90 3.58 29.09
N ALA A 326 2.42 4.45 29.92
CA ALA A 326 3.61 5.26 29.62
C ALA A 326 4.84 4.60 30.23
N ILE A 327 5.92 4.50 29.45
CA ILE A 327 7.20 3.93 29.85
C ILE A 327 8.37 4.77 29.38
N GLU A 328 9.45 4.78 30.13
CA GLU A 328 10.76 5.26 29.70
C GLU A 328 11.43 4.27 28.73
N LEU A 329 12.44 4.69 27.97
CA LEU A 329 13.20 3.83 27.03
C LEU A 329 14.00 2.71 27.72
N ASP A 330 14.09 2.68 29.03
CA ASP A 330 14.64 1.55 29.80
C ASP A 330 13.58 0.52 30.23
N GLY A 331 12.31 0.79 29.89
CA GLY A 331 11.15 -0.06 30.22
C GLY A 331 10.50 0.24 31.57
N LYS A 332 10.98 1.25 32.29
CA LYS A 332 10.35 1.68 33.55
C LYS A 332 8.98 2.28 33.27
N VAL A 333 7.95 1.72 33.91
CA VAL A 333 6.57 2.26 33.83
C VAL A 333 6.48 3.56 34.61
N LEU A 334 6.13 4.64 33.92
CA LEU A 334 5.81 5.92 34.55
C LEU A 334 4.44 5.87 35.20
N TRP A 335 3.44 5.50 34.43
CA TRP A 335 2.06 5.39 34.91
C TRP A 335 1.21 4.52 33.96
N ARG A 336 -0.02 4.23 34.41
CA ARG A 336 -1.00 3.44 33.62
C ARG A 336 -2.41 3.94 33.86
N LEU A 337 -3.21 3.99 32.79
CA LEU A 337 -4.64 4.29 32.82
C LEU A 337 -5.43 3.11 32.22
N GLY A 338 -6.34 2.56 32.99
CA GLY A 338 -7.10 1.36 32.63
C GLY A 338 -6.41 0.05 33.03
N THR A 339 -7.00 -1.06 32.64
CA THR A 339 -6.47 -2.40 32.93
C THR A 339 -5.92 -2.99 31.64
N PRO A 340 -4.65 -3.42 31.65
CA PRO A 340 -4.09 -4.09 30.48
C PRO A 340 -4.84 -5.37 30.13
N ASP A 341 -5.05 -5.56 28.84
CA ASP A 341 -5.65 -6.79 28.32
C ASP A 341 -4.81 -7.28 27.13
N ARG A 342 -4.15 -8.41 27.31
CA ARG A 342 -3.33 -9.04 26.26
C ARG A 342 -4.12 -9.36 25.00
N TRP A 343 -5.41 -9.62 25.11
CA TRP A 343 -6.26 -10.01 23.99
C TRP A 343 -6.86 -8.82 23.21
N GLY A 344 -6.74 -7.61 23.76
CA GLY A 344 -7.23 -6.38 23.13
C GLY A 344 -6.36 -5.81 22.01
N ASN A 345 -5.32 -6.51 21.57
CA ASN A 345 -4.24 -5.90 20.78
C ASN A 345 -4.17 -6.27 19.31
N HIS A 346 -4.86 -7.31 18.92
CA HIS A 346 -4.73 -7.85 17.58
C HIS A 346 -5.78 -7.27 16.67
N LEU A 347 -5.67 -6.52 15.81
CA LEU A 347 -6.59 -5.84 14.88
C LEU A 347 -6.96 -4.46 15.36
N THR A 348 -6.25 -3.51 14.90
CA THR A 348 -6.54 -2.15 15.26
C THR A 348 -6.77 -1.29 14.05
N ASN A 349 -7.88 -0.55 14.14
CA ASN A 349 -7.95 0.74 13.51
C ASN A 349 -7.05 1.73 14.19
N ASP A 350 -6.97 2.86 13.60
CA ASP A 350 -6.60 4.06 14.30
C ASP A 350 -7.59 4.33 15.44
N VAL A 351 -7.04 4.73 16.58
CA VAL A 351 -7.79 5.20 17.75
C VAL A 351 -7.26 6.55 18.15
N ALA A 352 -8.15 7.38 18.65
CA ALA A 352 -7.85 8.78 18.93
C ALA A 352 -6.99 8.93 20.17
N PHE A 353 -5.66 9.04 20.02
CA PHE A 353 -4.74 9.49 21.08
C PHE A 353 -3.45 10.06 20.49
N GLN A 354 -2.87 11.06 21.15
CA GLN A 354 -1.61 11.71 20.77
C GLN A 354 -0.85 12.18 22.00
N VAL A 355 0.46 12.39 21.82
CA VAL A 355 1.36 13.05 22.77
C VAL A 355 1.76 14.38 22.15
N HIS A 356 1.48 15.50 22.81
CA HIS A 356 1.80 16.83 22.31
C HIS A 356 1.73 17.90 23.40
N ASP A 357 2.61 18.90 23.34
CA ASP A 357 2.52 20.12 24.14
C ASP A 357 1.41 21.01 23.53
N ILE A 358 0.17 20.82 24.01
CA ILE A 358 -1.01 21.45 23.42
C ILE A 358 -1.21 22.89 23.89
N ASP A 359 -0.70 23.26 25.05
CA ASP A 359 -0.86 24.61 25.61
C ASP A 359 0.42 25.46 25.53
N GLY A 360 1.51 24.90 24.99
CA GLY A 360 2.75 25.60 24.70
C GLY A 360 3.60 25.89 25.97
N ASP A 361 3.39 25.13 27.04
CA ASP A 361 4.14 25.32 28.31
C ASP A 361 5.48 24.58 28.35
N GLY A 362 5.79 23.84 27.29
CA GLY A 362 7.01 23.06 27.13
C GLY A 362 6.94 21.66 27.75
N LYS A 363 5.76 21.21 28.17
CA LYS A 363 5.51 19.87 28.67
C LYS A 363 4.49 19.17 27.79
N ALA A 364 4.66 17.88 27.58
CA ALA A 364 3.73 17.13 26.76
C ALA A 364 2.46 16.76 27.55
N GLU A 365 1.31 16.98 26.92
CA GLU A 365 0.03 16.38 27.32
C GLU A 365 -0.24 15.13 26.52
N ILE A 366 -1.16 14.32 27.05
CA ILE A 366 -1.80 13.24 26.33
C ILE A 366 -3.22 13.63 26.01
N ILE A 367 -3.56 13.59 24.73
CA ILE A 367 -4.89 13.93 24.22
C ILE A 367 -5.49 12.63 23.70
N TYR A 368 -6.65 12.21 24.21
CA TYR A 368 -7.22 10.93 23.81
C TYR A 368 -8.74 10.87 23.96
N CYS A 369 -9.37 9.92 23.26
CA CYS A 369 -10.79 9.58 23.46
C CYS A 369 -10.92 8.23 24.17
N LYS A 370 -11.74 8.21 25.23
CA LYS A 370 -12.07 7.00 25.98
C LYS A 370 -13.41 7.14 26.68
N GLY A 371 -14.25 6.11 26.61
CA GLY A 371 -15.55 6.11 27.28
C GLY A 371 -16.48 7.22 26.79
N GLN A 372 -16.39 7.62 25.52
CA GLN A 372 -17.13 8.72 24.90
C GLN A 372 -16.80 10.11 25.51
N GLU A 373 -15.58 10.28 26.00
CA GLU A 373 -15.03 11.56 26.43
C GLU A 373 -13.76 11.88 25.63
N LEU A 374 -13.55 13.15 25.28
CA LEU A 374 -12.30 13.72 24.81
C LEU A 374 -11.58 14.28 26.04
N ILE A 375 -10.36 13.81 26.26
CA ILE A 375 -9.62 14.02 27.50
C ILE A 375 -8.24 14.60 27.15
N VAL A 376 -7.81 15.60 27.93
CA VAL A 376 -6.43 16.07 27.99
C VAL A 376 -5.89 15.74 29.37
N ALA A 377 -4.76 15.03 29.42
CA ALA A 377 -4.11 14.59 30.65
C ALA A 377 -2.63 15.01 30.68
N GLU A 378 -2.11 15.20 31.87
CA GLU A 378 -0.69 15.50 32.10
C GLU A 378 0.20 14.34 31.64
N GLY A 379 1.20 14.60 30.82
CA GLY A 379 2.11 13.58 30.26
C GLY A 379 2.85 12.80 31.36
N ALA A 380 3.36 13.50 32.36
CA ALA A 380 4.17 12.91 33.41
C ALA A 380 3.43 11.92 34.33
N THR A 381 2.12 12.07 34.49
CA THR A 381 1.34 11.31 35.49
C THR A 381 0.10 10.64 34.95
N GLY A 382 -0.34 10.97 33.73
CA GLY A 382 -1.61 10.54 33.17
C GLY A 382 -2.84 11.17 33.85
N LYS A 383 -2.66 12.12 34.78
CA LYS A 383 -3.77 12.77 35.48
C LYS A 383 -4.58 13.63 34.54
N THR A 384 -5.89 13.40 34.50
CA THR A 384 -6.83 14.22 33.73
C THR A 384 -6.74 15.69 34.13
N LEU A 385 -6.47 16.56 33.19
CA LEU A 385 -6.51 18.02 33.34
C LEU A 385 -7.85 18.57 32.90
N ARG A 386 -8.37 18.11 31.75
CA ARG A 386 -9.63 18.56 31.14
C ARG A 386 -10.34 17.36 30.48
N ALA A 387 -11.65 17.35 30.49
CA ALA A 387 -12.46 16.36 29.78
C ALA A 387 -13.80 16.95 29.36
N ILE A 388 -14.29 16.57 28.22
CA ILE A 388 -15.65 16.86 27.72
C ILE A 388 -16.24 15.61 27.07
N PRO A 389 -17.57 15.46 27.02
CA PRO A 389 -18.17 14.44 26.19
C PRO A 389 -17.76 14.60 24.71
N THR A 390 -17.46 13.50 24.02
CA THR A 390 -17.24 13.55 22.57
C THR A 390 -18.50 14.02 21.83
N PRO A 391 -18.39 14.51 20.60
CA PRO A 391 -19.55 14.94 19.80
C PRO A 391 -20.61 13.85 19.67
N GLU A 392 -21.87 14.28 19.49
CA GLU A 392 -22.96 13.37 19.21
C GLU A 392 -22.74 12.65 17.86
N ASN A 393 -23.01 11.36 17.88
CA ASN A 393 -22.91 10.53 16.69
C ASN A 393 -24.20 10.66 15.86
N THR A 394 -24.11 11.33 14.73
CA THR A 394 -25.24 11.53 13.81
C THR A 394 -25.17 10.62 12.60
N SER A 395 -24.26 9.63 12.58
CA SER A 395 -24.15 8.69 11.47
C SER A 395 -25.41 7.84 11.34
N THR A 396 -25.86 7.66 10.11
CA THR A 396 -26.95 6.73 9.77
C THR A 396 -26.41 5.39 9.25
N ARG A 397 -25.09 5.28 9.03
CA ARG A 397 -24.45 4.07 8.50
C ARG A 397 -24.24 3.02 9.58
N VAL A 398 -24.66 1.79 9.30
CA VAL A 398 -24.34 0.63 10.12
C VAL A 398 -22.93 0.13 9.73
N PRO A 399 -22.05 -0.21 10.68
CA PRO A 399 -22.24 -0.27 12.15
C PRO A 399 -21.86 1.03 12.90
N PHE A 400 -21.51 2.12 12.21
CA PHE A 400 -20.97 3.34 12.82
C PHE A 400 -21.98 4.12 13.67
N ASN A 401 -23.27 3.83 13.52
CA ASN A 401 -24.38 4.42 14.30
C ASN A 401 -24.67 3.71 15.64
N ARG A 402 -23.79 2.82 16.09
CA ARG A 402 -24.03 1.97 17.25
C ARG A 402 -24.03 2.74 18.59
N PHE A 403 -23.23 3.79 18.70
CA PHE A 403 -23.06 4.56 19.90
C PHE A 403 -23.67 5.96 19.79
N PRO A 404 -24.19 6.54 20.89
CA PRO A 404 -24.80 7.86 20.85
C PRO A 404 -23.78 8.99 20.64
N ARG A 405 -22.50 8.74 20.93
CA ARG A 405 -21.38 9.66 20.72
C ARG A 405 -20.27 8.99 19.94
N VAL A 406 -19.45 9.77 19.26
CA VAL A 406 -18.31 9.24 18.52
C VAL A 406 -17.28 8.66 19.48
N LEU A 407 -16.67 7.54 19.12
CA LEU A 407 -15.60 6.93 19.91
C LEU A 407 -14.24 7.60 19.63
N GLY A 408 -14.10 8.30 18.48
CA GLY A 408 -12.87 8.86 17.96
C GLY A 408 -12.12 7.85 17.10
N ASP A 409 -11.99 8.18 15.81
CA ASP A 409 -11.29 7.34 14.83
C ASP A 409 -9.83 7.81 14.66
N SER A 410 -9.62 9.12 14.45
CA SER A 410 -8.29 9.71 14.49
C SER A 410 -8.30 11.07 15.21
N LEU A 411 -7.14 11.43 15.73
CA LEU A 411 -6.90 12.68 16.41
C LEU A 411 -5.61 13.30 15.88
N MET A 412 -5.69 14.58 15.49
CA MET A 412 -4.55 15.38 15.04
C MET A 412 -4.53 16.69 15.81
N VAL A 413 -3.38 17.38 15.82
CA VAL A 413 -3.24 18.74 16.33
C VAL A 413 -2.90 19.69 15.19
N ALA A 414 -3.37 20.94 15.30
CA ALA A 414 -3.16 21.98 14.30
C ALA A 414 -3.00 23.36 14.96
N ASP A 415 -2.47 24.34 14.24
CA ASP A 415 -2.48 25.75 14.59
C ASP A 415 -3.58 26.48 13.78
N LEU A 416 -4.82 26.34 14.19
CA LEU A 416 -5.97 26.99 13.54
C LEU A 416 -6.12 28.46 13.95
N ARG A 417 -5.58 28.81 15.11
CA ARG A 417 -5.73 30.15 15.72
C ARG A 417 -4.53 31.06 15.45
N GLY A 418 -3.43 30.56 14.88
CA GLY A 418 -2.20 31.32 14.65
C GLY A 418 -1.43 31.61 15.93
N LEU A 419 -1.29 30.60 16.77
CA LEU A 419 -0.59 30.68 18.05
C LEU A 419 0.93 30.58 17.88
N GLY A 420 1.40 30.15 16.73
CA GLY A 420 2.80 29.81 16.46
C GLY A 420 3.20 28.43 16.99
N HIS A 421 2.25 27.66 17.49
CA HIS A 421 2.36 26.25 17.84
C HIS A 421 1.00 25.57 17.63
N ARG A 422 0.99 24.25 17.46
CA ARG A 422 -0.24 23.48 17.24
C ARG A 422 -1.03 23.30 18.55
N GLY A 423 -1.84 24.27 18.89
CA GLY A 423 -2.62 24.34 20.11
C GLY A 423 -4.12 23.98 19.91
N ASP A 424 -4.51 23.42 18.77
CA ASP A 424 -5.88 23.06 18.47
C ASP A 424 -6.01 21.56 18.15
N ILE A 425 -7.14 20.95 18.50
CA ILE A 425 -7.40 19.53 18.38
C ILE A 425 -8.37 19.29 17.24
N LEU A 426 -8.02 18.40 16.31
CA LEU A 426 -8.89 17.87 15.27
C LEU A 426 -9.30 16.45 15.64
N LEU A 427 -10.59 16.22 15.88
CA LEU A 427 -11.18 14.92 16.12
C LEU A 427 -12.12 14.56 14.97
N LYS A 428 -12.12 13.33 14.49
CA LYS A 428 -13.04 12.88 13.45
C LYS A 428 -13.73 11.56 13.81
N ASP A 429 -14.88 11.35 13.20
CA ASP A 429 -15.51 10.04 13.06
C ASP A 429 -14.98 9.31 11.82
N ARG A 430 -15.45 8.09 11.63
CA ARG A 430 -15.08 7.32 10.46
C ARG A 430 -15.90 7.73 9.24
N TYR A 431 -15.29 8.52 8.35
CA TYR A 431 -15.73 8.89 6.99
C TYR A 431 -16.77 10.00 6.83
N GLN A 432 -17.23 10.69 7.86
CA GLN A 432 -18.32 11.67 7.65
C GLN A 432 -18.08 13.06 8.24
N LYS A 433 -17.52 13.17 9.43
CA LYS A 433 -17.41 14.43 10.15
C LYS A 433 -16.09 14.62 10.85
N ALA A 434 -15.67 15.87 10.96
CA ALA A 434 -14.58 16.27 11.82
C ALA A 434 -14.98 17.50 12.66
N TRP A 435 -14.38 17.60 13.82
CA TRP A 435 -14.59 18.67 14.80
C TRP A 435 -13.26 19.25 15.20
N ALA A 436 -13.22 20.58 15.40
CA ALA A 436 -12.08 21.28 15.97
C ALA A 436 -12.41 21.80 17.35
N PHE A 437 -11.42 21.72 18.24
CA PHE A 437 -11.47 22.24 19.60
C PHE A 437 -10.19 23.02 19.87
N ASP A 438 -10.29 24.03 20.76
CA ASP A 438 -9.08 24.68 21.30
C ASP A 438 -8.43 23.81 22.41
N ASP A 439 -7.28 24.27 22.93
CA ASP A 439 -6.55 23.64 24.05
C ASP A 439 -7.37 23.53 25.36
N GLN A 440 -8.43 24.33 25.50
CA GLN A 440 -9.37 24.26 26.63
C GLN A 440 -10.58 23.36 26.33
N LEU A 441 -10.55 22.60 25.24
CA LEU A 441 -11.63 21.73 24.74
C LEU A 441 -12.91 22.47 24.35
N LYS A 442 -12.82 23.79 24.11
CA LYS A 442 -13.95 24.55 23.60
C LYS A 442 -14.12 24.30 22.10
N PRO A 443 -15.34 23.94 21.63
CA PRO A 443 -15.57 23.73 20.21
C PRO A 443 -15.30 25.00 19.39
N LEU A 444 -14.54 24.87 18.31
CA LEU A 444 -14.28 25.92 17.34
C LEU A 444 -15.25 25.83 16.16
N TRP A 445 -15.31 24.65 15.52
CA TRP A 445 -16.19 24.35 14.39
C TRP A 445 -16.37 22.84 14.18
N SER A 446 -17.30 22.48 13.30
CA SER A 446 -17.42 21.13 12.75
C SER A 446 -17.66 21.19 11.25
N ILE A 447 -17.20 20.16 10.55
CA ILE A 447 -17.34 20.03 9.09
C ILE A 447 -17.91 18.66 8.75
N GLU A 448 -18.51 18.57 7.55
CA GLU A 448 -19.09 17.34 7.01
C GLU A 448 -18.53 17.13 5.58
N CYS A 449 -17.86 16.03 5.35
CA CYS A 449 -17.25 15.63 4.08
C CYS A 449 -16.92 14.14 4.10
N ASN A 450 -16.44 13.58 3.00
CA ASN A 450 -15.77 12.27 3.05
C ASN A 450 -14.40 12.46 3.71
N THR A 451 -14.32 12.24 5.02
CA THR A 451 -13.12 12.60 5.80
C THR A 451 -11.90 11.72 5.53
N GLY A 452 -12.07 10.58 4.87
CA GLY A 452 -10.97 9.62 4.79
C GLY A 452 -10.45 9.20 6.16
N HIS A 453 -9.14 8.90 6.27
CA HIS A 453 -8.56 8.45 7.52
C HIS A 453 -7.88 9.55 8.34
N TYR A 454 -6.82 10.17 7.85
CA TYR A 454 -6.08 11.20 8.60
C TYR A 454 -6.13 12.56 7.94
N PRO A 455 -6.42 13.64 8.67
CA PRO A 455 -6.27 15.00 8.18
C PRO A 455 -4.79 15.40 8.10
N PHE A 456 -4.46 16.36 7.24
CA PHE A 456 -3.13 16.94 7.10
C PHE A 456 -3.23 18.47 7.26
N PRO A 457 -2.88 18.98 8.46
CA PRO A 457 -2.82 20.43 8.72
C PRO A 457 -1.50 21.02 8.18
N ILE A 458 -1.58 22.15 7.50
CA ILE A 458 -0.45 22.91 6.98
C ILE A 458 -0.89 24.33 6.61
N ASP A 459 -0.08 25.32 6.91
CA ASP A 459 -0.24 26.71 6.44
C ASP A 459 0.06 26.77 4.93
N THR A 460 -0.96 26.95 4.09
CA THR A 460 -0.83 26.93 2.63
C THR A 460 -0.75 28.32 2.01
N ASP A 461 -1.09 29.38 2.74
CA ASP A 461 -1.09 30.74 2.24
C ASP A 461 -0.11 31.68 2.99
N GLY A 462 0.56 31.18 4.03
CA GLY A 462 1.59 31.88 4.78
C GLY A 462 1.02 32.89 5.79
N ASP A 463 -0.24 32.74 6.21
CA ASP A 463 -0.89 33.64 7.18
C ASP A 463 -0.58 33.26 8.65
N GLY A 464 0.17 32.17 8.87
CA GLY A 464 0.52 31.62 10.17
C GLY A 464 -0.55 30.75 10.80
N ARG A 465 -1.58 30.35 10.03
CA ARG A 465 -2.67 29.47 10.44
C ARG A 465 -2.75 28.28 9.49
N GLU A 466 -3.01 27.11 10.01
CA GLU A 466 -2.99 25.90 9.18
C GLU A 466 -4.36 25.62 8.55
N GLU A 467 -4.41 25.46 7.21
CA GLU A 467 -5.50 24.83 6.49
C GLU A 467 -5.50 23.33 6.75
N ILE A 468 -6.69 22.71 6.60
CA ILE A 468 -6.88 21.29 6.81
C ILE A 468 -7.22 20.61 5.49
N SER A 469 -6.30 19.78 5.00
CA SER A 469 -6.60 18.82 3.94
C SER A 469 -7.13 17.55 4.58
N ILE A 470 -8.35 17.14 4.22
CA ILE A 470 -9.05 15.99 4.78
C ILE A 470 -9.91 15.32 3.72
N GLY A 471 -9.71 14.02 3.52
CA GLY A 471 -10.33 13.32 2.41
C GLY A 471 -10.06 14.04 1.09
N TYR A 472 -11.08 14.22 0.26
CA TYR A 472 -10.99 14.92 -1.02
C TYR A 472 -11.25 16.43 -0.90
N SER A 473 -10.97 17.04 0.24
CA SER A 473 -11.33 18.44 0.48
C SER A 473 -10.25 19.21 1.25
N ARG A 474 -10.26 20.55 1.09
CA ARG A 474 -9.47 21.46 1.91
C ARG A 474 -10.36 22.49 2.58
N TRP A 475 -10.06 22.79 3.82
CA TRP A 475 -10.82 23.67 4.67
C TRP A 475 -9.93 24.73 5.28
N SER A 476 -10.44 25.96 5.37
CA SER A 476 -9.75 27.05 6.05
C SER A 476 -9.65 26.80 7.56
N PRO A 477 -8.76 27.51 8.27
CA PRO A 477 -8.63 27.40 9.73
C PRO A 477 -9.96 27.66 10.49
N ASN A 478 -10.89 28.35 9.88
CA ASN A 478 -12.23 28.63 10.45
C ASN A 478 -13.32 27.62 10.05
N GLY A 479 -12.95 26.49 9.46
CA GLY A 479 -13.91 25.47 9.02
C GLY A 479 -14.74 25.83 7.78
N LYS A 480 -14.27 26.79 6.95
CA LYS A 480 -14.91 27.11 5.67
C LYS A 480 -14.28 26.28 4.57
N MET A 481 -15.10 25.61 3.76
CA MET A 481 -14.63 24.84 2.61
C MET A 481 -13.92 25.76 1.60
N LEU A 482 -12.69 25.41 1.22
CA LEU A 482 -11.93 26.05 0.16
C LEU A 482 -12.18 25.35 -1.18
N TRP A 483 -12.13 24.03 -1.21
CA TRP A 483 -12.50 23.19 -2.34
C TRP A 483 -12.86 21.78 -1.87
N SER A 484 -13.62 21.03 -2.70
CA SER A 484 -13.92 19.61 -2.49
C SER A 484 -14.10 18.88 -3.80
N HIS A 485 -13.66 17.63 -3.85
CA HIS A 485 -13.83 16.69 -4.94
C HIS A 485 -14.67 15.46 -4.53
N ASP A 486 -15.37 15.48 -3.41
CA ASP A 486 -16.20 14.38 -2.92
C ASP A 486 -17.23 13.88 -3.94
N GLN A 487 -17.61 14.72 -4.91
CA GLN A 487 -18.56 14.35 -5.97
C GLN A 487 -17.88 13.64 -7.16
N LEU A 488 -16.55 13.74 -7.29
CA LEU A 488 -15.80 13.17 -8.41
C LEU A 488 -15.33 11.74 -8.13
N PHE A 489 -15.05 11.43 -6.85
CA PHE A 489 -14.46 10.17 -6.44
C PHE A 489 -15.43 9.39 -5.55
N LYS A 490 -15.34 8.05 -5.63
CA LYS A 490 -16.32 7.15 -4.99
C LYS A 490 -15.83 6.53 -3.70
N ASP A 491 -14.52 6.32 -3.58
CA ASP A 491 -13.91 5.74 -2.40
C ASP A 491 -13.48 6.82 -1.40
N HIS A 492 -12.81 6.45 -0.35
CA HIS A 492 -12.25 7.37 0.62
C HIS A 492 -10.75 7.57 0.39
N VAL A 493 -10.20 8.59 1.01
CA VAL A 493 -8.75 8.84 1.00
C VAL A 493 -8.14 8.16 2.21
N ASP A 494 -7.20 7.24 1.96
CA ASP A 494 -6.46 6.58 3.03
C ASP A 494 -5.36 7.49 3.59
N SER A 495 -4.66 8.18 2.72
CA SER A 495 -3.58 9.09 3.13
C SER A 495 -3.54 10.34 2.26
N VAL A 496 -3.28 11.49 2.88
CA VAL A 496 -3.14 12.78 2.21
C VAL A 496 -1.91 13.51 2.74
N ALA A 497 -1.18 14.16 1.84
CA ALA A 497 -0.10 15.08 2.20
C ALA A 497 -0.13 16.33 1.31
N VAL A 498 0.43 17.42 1.82
CA VAL A 498 0.57 18.68 1.11
C VAL A 498 2.01 19.15 1.25
N ILE A 499 2.69 19.33 0.12
CA ILE A 499 4.12 19.55 0.08
C ILE A 499 4.53 20.22 -1.25
N ASP A 500 5.58 21.02 -1.24
CA ASP A 500 6.28 21.50 -2.43
C ASP A 500 7.17 20.37 -2.98
N LEU A 501 6.64 19.60 -3.94
CA LEU A 501 7.30 18.40 -4.48
C LEU A 501 8.48 18.76 -5.40
N ASP A 502 8.31 19.75 -6.26
CA ASP A 502 9.27 20.10 -7.31
C ASP A 502 10.11 21.34 -6.96
N ARG A 503 9.89 21.92 -5.78
CA ARG A 503 10.60 23.07 -5.22
C ARG A 503 10.36 24.36 -6.02
N ASP A 504 9.17 24.52 -6.56
CA ASP A 504 8.75 25.75 -7.27
C ASP A 504 8.12 26.79 -6.32
N GLY A 505 8.01 26.47 -5.04
CA GLY A 505 7.43 27.32 -3.99
C GLY A 505 5.92 27.20 -3.88
N LYS A 506 5.30 26.27 -4.58
CA LYS A 506 3.86 25.97 -4.49
C LYS A 506 3.68 24.58 -3.84
N LEU A 507 2.60 24.46 -3.11
CA LEU A 507 2.30 23.24 -2.38
C LEU A 507 1.33 22.37 -3.19
N GLU A 508 1.78 21.22 -3.67
CA GLU A 508 0.93 20.19 -4.25
C GLU A 508 0.19 19.41 -3.16
N THR A 509 -0.95 18.82 -3.53
CA THR A 509 -1.66 17.86 -2.69
C THR A 509 -1.58 16.48 -3.33
N ILE A 510 -1.09 15.51 -2.58
CA ILE A 510 -1.02 14.11 -3.00
C ILE A 510 -1.93 13.27 -2.14
N MET A 511 -2.56 12.28 -2.75
CA MET A 511 -3.54 11.43 -2.09
C MET A 511 -3.38 9.98 -2.50
N GLY A 512 -3.34 9.07 -1.51
CA GLY A 512 -3.60 7.66 -1.65
C GLY A 512 -5.08 7.42 -1.42
N CYS A 513 -5.79 7.02 -2.46
CA CYS A 513 -7.25 7.10 -2.52
C CYS A 513 -7.90 5.72 -2.63
N SER A 514 -7.46 4.76 -1.82
CA SER A 514 -8.02 3.41 -1.87
C SER A 514 -8.05 2.88 -3.32
N ASP A 515 -9.19 2.37 -3.76
CA ASP A 515 -9.40 1.82 -5.12
C ASP A 515 -9.41 2.88 -6.23
N GLU A 516 -9.48 4.17 -5.90
CA GLU A 516 -9.24 5.23 -6.90
C GLU A 516 -7.76 5.32 -7.30
N GLY A 517 -6.84 4.84 -6.46
CA GLY A 517 -5.41 4.86 -6.73
C GLY A 517 -4.71 6.10 -6.20
N PHE A 518 -3.81 6.69 -6.98
CA PHE A 518 -3.02 7.87 -6.64
C PHE A 518 -3.52 9.11 -7.36
N ILE A 519 -3.69 10.21 -6.63
CA ILE A 519 -4.14 11.50 -7.19
C ILE A 519 -3.15 12.59 -6.79
N LEU A 520 -2.77 13.42 -7.77
CA LEU A 520 -1.95 14.61 -7.58
C LEU A 520 -2.76 15.84 -7.98
N LEU A 521 -2.91 16.79 -7.07
CA LEU A 521 -3.54 18.10 -7.31
C LEU A 521 -2.46 19.20 -7.28
N ASP A 522 -2.70 20.26 -8.05
CA ASP A 522 -1.86 21.46 -7.95
C ASP A 522 -2.20 22.31 -6.69
N SER A 523 -1.44 23.38 -6.49
CA SER A 523 -1.58 24.26 -5.32
C SER A 523 -2.97 24.91 -5.20
N THR A 524 -3.75 24.94 -6.29
CA THR A 524 -5.13 25.47 -6.30
C THR A 524 -6.18 24.38 -6.05
N GLY A 525 -5.75 23.11 -5.89
CA GLY A 525 -6.62 21.97 -5.70
C GLY A 525 -7.17 21.36 -7.01
N ILE A 526 -6.62 21.72 -8.18
CA ILE A 526 -7.05 21.15 -9.46
C ILE A 526 -6.30 19.83 -9.70
N PRO A 527 -7.02 18.72 -9.99
CA PRO A 527 -6.38 17.44 -10.32
C PRO A 527 -5.51 17.55 -11.58
N ARG A 528 -4.21 17.24 -11.43
CA ARG A 528 -3.25 17.17 -12.54
C ARG A 528 -3.03 15.75 -13.02
N LEU A 529 -3.11 14.78 -12.09
CA LEU A 529 -2.81 13.39 -12.36
C LEU A 529 -3.74 12.49 -11.56
N HIS A 530 -4.17 11.40 -12.20
CA HIS A 530 -4.92 10.33 -11.56
C HIS A 530 -4.39 9.00 -12.11
N LEU A 531 -3.67 8.26 -11.27
CA LEU A 531 -3.10 6.96 -11.62
C LEU A 531 -3.84 5.85 -10.89
N ARG A 532 -4.38 4.90 -11.64
CA ARG A 532 -5.05 3.74 -11.09
C ARG A 532 -4.05 2.62 -10.80
N LEU A 533 -3.28 2.80 -9.72
CA LEU A 533 -2.21 1.88 -9.31
C LEU A 533 -2.72 0.67 -8.51
N GLY A 534 -4.01 0.57 -8.24
CA GLY A 534 -4.61 -0.40 -7.33
C GLY A 534 -5.13 0.31 -6.08
N HIS A 535 -5.24 -0.42 -4.95
CA HIS A 535 -5.68 0.14 -3.67
C HIS A 535 -4.52 0.82 -2.95
N VAL A 536 -4.29 2.10 -3.25
CA VAL A 536 -3.20 2.87 -2.66
C VAL A 536 -3.57 3.28 -1.24
N GLN A 537 -2.90 2.70 -0.26
CA GLN A 537 -3.15 2.86 1.16
C GLN A 537 -2.24 3.90 1.81
N ASN A 538 -0.95 3.80 1.58
CA ASN A 538 0.04 4.60 2.28
C ASN A 538 0.89 5.43 1.31
N LEU A 539 1.25 6.63 1.75
CA LEU A 539 2.13 7.57 1.04
C LEU A 539 3.31 7.95 1.91
N THR A 540 4.47 7.99 1.31
CA THR A 540 5.69 8.58 1.90
C THR A 540 6.32 9.53 0.90
N VAL A 541 6.68 10.72 1.34
CA VAL A 541 7.44 11.71 0.56
C VAL A 541 8.77 11.96 1.23
N ALA A 542 9.84 11.76 0.49
CA ALA A 542 11.20 11.97 0.99
C ALA A 542 12.20 12.16 -0.16
N GLU A 543 13.42 12.55 0.16
CA GLU A 543 14.55 12.55 -0.76
C GLU A 543 15.08 11.12 -0.91
N LEU A 544 14.50 10.33 -1.81
CA LEU A 544 14.88 8.93 -2.06
C LEU A 544 15.90 8.80 -3.21
N ARG A 545 15.98 9.80 -4.09
CA ARG A 545 16.74 9.80 -5.31
C ARG A 545 17.49 11.12 -5.50
N SER A 546 18.60 11.28 -4.81
CA SER A 546 19.42 12.50 -4.91
C SER A 546 19.96 12.84 -6.31
N ASP A 547 19.79 11.94 -7.29
CA ASP A 547 20.09 12.14 -8.71
C ASP A 547 18.92 12.76 -9.49
N LEU A 548 17.74 12.89 -8.88
CA LEU A 548 16.54 13.50 -9.49
C LEU A 548 16.22 14.86 -8.84
N PRO A 549 15.55 15.76 -9.56
CA PRO A 549 15.11 17.02 -8.99
C PRO A 549 13.78 16.84 -8.24
N GLY A 550 13.66 17.46 -7.07
CA GLY A 550 12.45 17.45 -6.25
C GLY A 550 12.49 16.36 -5.19
N LEU A 551 11.33 15.95 -4.72
CA LEU A 551 11.15 14.85 -3.78
C LEU A 551 10.45 13.68 -4.45
N GLU A 552 10.75 12.47 -4.05
CA GLU A 552 10.06 11.30 -4.52
C GLU A 552 8.88 10.94 -3.62
N ILE A 553 7.91 10.27 -4.24
CA ILE A 553 6.73 9.76 -3.58
C ILE A 553 6.77 8.24 -3.64
N ALA A 554 6.78 7.58 -2.51
CA ALA A 554 6.57 6.15 -2.43
C ALA A 554 5.11 5.86 -2.06
N THR A 555 4.49 4.90 -2.74
CA THR A 555 3.14 4.40 -2.42
C THR A 555 3.16 2.92 -2.13
N SER A 556 2.31 2.45 -1.22
CA SER A 556 2.08 1.01 -1.04
C SER A 556 0.61 0.66 -1.24
N ASN A 557 0.38 -0.50 -1.87
CA ASN A 557 -0.96 -1.07 -2.02
C ASN A 557 -1.25 -2.03 -0.88
N PHE A 558 -2.46 -1.97 -0.32
CA PHE A 558 -2.90 -2.84 0.76
C PHE A 558 -3.89 -3.91 0.27
N TRP A 559 -5.04 -3.49 -0.22
CA TRP A 559 -6.01 -4.37 -0.86
C TRP A 559 -5.74 -4.43 -2.36
N LYS A 560 -6.09 -5.53 -3.02
CA LYS A 560 -6.06 -5.61 -4.48
C LYS A 560 -4.72 -5.07 -5.03
N ASN A 561 -3.81 -5.94 -5.36
CA ASN A 561 -2.40 -5.69 -5.66
C ASN A 561 -1.55 -5.36 -4.42
N GLN A 562 -1.85 -5.99 -3.30
CA GLN A 562 -1.14 -5.78 -2.05
C GLN A 562 0.37 -6.04 -2.19
N GLY A 563 1.14 -5.30 -1.41
CA GLY A 563 2.59 -5.40 -1.38
C GLY A 563 3.32 -4.70 -2.52
N LEU A 564 2.61 -4.19 -3.51
CA LEU A 564 3.22 -3.46 -4.61
C LEU A 564 3.59 -2.04 -4.19
N ILE A 565 4.87 -1.71 -4.34
CA ILE A 565 5.43 -0.39 -4.07
C ILE A 565 5.68 0.32 -5.39
N HIS A 566 5.24 1.56 -5.50
CA HIS A 566 5.61 2.44 -6.61
C HIS A 566 6.40 3.62 -6.07
N ILE A 567 7.49 3.95 -6.75
CA ILE A 567 8.23 5.20 -6.54
C ILE A 567 7.90 6.13 -7.71
N LEU A 568 7.45 7.33 -7.39
CA LEU A 568 7.13 8.36 -8.36
C LEU A 568 8.09 9.54 -8.18
N ASP A 569 8.43 10.19 -9.29
CA ASP A 569 9.16 11.46 -9.25
C ASP A 569 8.24 12.63 -8.80
N ALA A 570 8.79 13.81 -8.60
CA ALA A 570 8.05 15.02 -8.21
C ALA A 570 6.92 15.44 -9.19
N LYS A 571 6.91 14.88 -10.41
CA LYS A 571 5.87 15.13 -11.42
C LYS A 571 4.78 14.06 -11.43
N GLY A 572 4.95 13.01 -10.62
CA GLY A 572 4.05 11.87 -10.55
C GLY A 572 4.30 10.79 -11.61
N ASN A 573 5.45 10.78 -12.30
CA ASN A 573 5.82 9.68 -13.18
C ASN A 573 6.31 8.50 -12.32
N VAL A 574 5.80 7.30 -12.56
CA VAL A 574 6.32 6.08 -11.93
C VAL A 574 7.72 5.81 -12.48
N ILE A 575 8.74 5.88 -11.63
CA ILE A 575 10.15 5.68 -11.99
C ILE A 575 10.69 4.32 -11.55
N SER A 576 10.05 3.70 -10.58
CA SER A 576 10.32 2.34 -10.14
C SER A 576 9.07 1.69 -9.60
N ASP A 577 8.92 0.40 -9.81
CA ASP A 577 7.90 -0.42 -9.15
C ASP A 577 8.54 -1.76 -8.73
N PHE A 578 8.29 -2.17 -7.50
CA PHE A 578 8.84 -3.39 -6.95
C PHE A 578 7.92 -3.98 -5.89
N GLU A 579 8.16 -5.23 -5.57
CA GLU A 579 7.35 -6.01 -4.66
C GLU A 579 8.28 -6.79 -3.75
N PRO A 580 8.51 -6.31 -2.51
CA PRO A 580 9.38 -7.03 -1.55
C PRO A 580 8.87 -8.44 -1.31
N ARG A 581 7.54 -8.56 -1.19
CA ARG A 581 6.80 -9.80 -1.16
C ARG A 581 5.34 -9.55 -1.54
N PRO A 582 4.66 -10.48 -2.22
CA PRO A 582 3.28 -10.28 -2.69
C PRO A 582 2.25 -9.94 -1.62
N GLU A 583 2.50 -10.27 -0.37
CA GLU A 583 1.53 -10.14 0.71
C GLU A 583 1.68 -8.89 1.58
N HIS A 584 2.69 -8.08 1.36
CA HIS A 584 2.95 -6.93 2.22
C HIS A 584 2.23 -5.67 1.76
N GLY A 585 0.99 -5.48 2.22
CA GLY A 585 0.32 -4.20 2.21
C GLY A 585 0.65 -3.39 3.46
N SER A 586 1.90 -3.04 3.68
CA SER A 586 2.36 -2.42 4.93
C SER A 586 2.52 -0.91 4.82
N SER A 587 2.63 -0.25 5.97
CA SER A 587 3.14 1.13 6.03
C SER A 587 4.51 1.22 5.39
N ILE A 588 4.81 2.37 4.83
CA ILE A 588 6.15 2.73 4.35
C ILE A 588 6.64 3.93 5.14
N VAL A 589 7.82 3.82 5.73
CA VAL A 589 8.37 4.83 6.63
C VAL A 589 9.66 5.39 6.05
N PRO A 590 9.80 6.71 5.88
CA PRO A 590 11.07 7.30 5.45
C PRO A 590 12.08 7.23 6.61
N VAL A 591 13.31 6.86 6.31
CA VAL A 591 14.36 6.63 7.31
C VAL A 591 15.64 7.36 6.93
N ASN A 592 16.01 8.32 7.73
CA ASN A 592 17.33 8.97 7.65
C ASN A 592 18.40 8.06 8.29
N TRP A 593 18.66 6.93 7.67
CA TRP A 593 19.54 5.89 8.24
C TRP A 593 21.00 6.27 8.28
N LYS A 594 21.49 6.91 7.22
CA LYS A 594 22.91 7.24 7.08
C LYS A 594 23.24 8.66 7.54
N GLY A 595 22.26 9.55 7.56
CA GLY A 595 22.47 10.96 7.94
C GLY A 595 23.14 11.79 6.87
N ASP A 596 23.07 11.41 5.60
CA ASP A 596 23.70 12.11 4.47
C ASP A 596 22.71 12.89 3.59
N GLY A 597 21.43 12.91 3.97
CA GLY A 597 20.36 13.64 3.29
C GLY A 597 19.58 12.83 2.28
N THR A 598 20.00 11.61 1.93
CA THR A 598 19.20 10.65 1.16
C THR A 598 18.56 9.66 2.12
N GLU A 599 17.25 9.49 2.02
CA GLU A 599 16.52 8.60 2.90
C GLU A 599 16.26 7.24 2.25
N LEU A 600 16.05 6.25 3.07
CA LEU A 600 15.59 4.92 2.69
C LEU A 600 14.14 4.74 3.10
N ILE A 601 13.49 3.68 2.61
CA ILE A 601 12.13 3.32 2.96
C ILE A 601 12.16 2.05 3.80
N LEU A 602 11.65 2.11 5.03
CA LEU A 602 11.42 0.93 5.87
C LEU A 602 10.13 0.24 5.42
N ILE A 603 10.24 -1.02 5.04
CA ILE A 603 9.13 -1.86 4.62
C ILE A 603 9.22 -3.20 5.35
N GLY A 604 8.30 -3.45 6.26
CA GLY A 604 8.26 -4.66 7.07
C GLY A 604 9.45 -4.85 8.01
N PRO A 605 9.25 -5.41 9.17
CA PRO A 605 10.31 -5.64 10.13
C PRO A 605 11.00 -7.01 10.00
N ASP A 606 10.44 -7.96 9.23
CA ASP A 606 10.98 -9.32 9.20
C ASP A 606 12.34 -9.40 8.48
N SER A 607 13.14 -10.39 8.84
CA SER A 607 14.52 -10.54 8.36
C SER A 607 14.65 -11.12 6.94
N ILE A 608 13.55 -11.63 6.37
CA ILE A 608 13.54 -12.25 5.03
C ILE A 608 13.11 -11.24 3.98
N ASP A 609 11.91 -10.69 4.15
CA ASP A 609 11.26 -9.83 3.17
C ASP A 609 11.35 -8.36 3.56
N GLY A 610 11.35 -8.03 4.86
CA GLY A 610 11.55 -6.69 5.39
C GLY A 610 12.95 -6.13 5.14
N GLY A 611 13.10 -4.83 5.31
CA GLY A 611 14.37 -4.13 5.11
C GLY A 611 14.21 -2.63 4.94
N LEU A 612 15.35 -1.94 4.77
CA LEU A 612 15.37 -0.59 4.24
C LEU A 612 15.67 -0.65 2.74
N PHE A 613 14.81 -0.03 1.95
CA PHE A 613 14.90 -0.02 0.49
C PHE A 613 15.26 1.38 -0.01
N ASP A 614 16.08 1.46 -1.06
CA ASP A 614 16.41 2.71 -1.72
C ASP A 614 15.34 3.13 -2.76
N GLY A 615 15.48 4.31 -3.35
CA GLY A 615 14.54 4.83 -4.36
C GLY A 615 14.58 4.07 -5.71
N PHE A 616 15.41 3.04 -5.84
CA PHE A 616 15.41 2.11 -6.98
C PHE A 616 14.67 0.80 -6.67
N GLY A 617 14.41 0.53 -5.39
CA GLY A 617 13.81 -0.71 -4.90
C GLY A 617 14.82 -1.76 -4.46
N HIS A 618 16.12 -1.42 -4.35
CA HIS A 618 17.12 -2.34 -3.81
C HIS A 618 17.03 -2.40 -2.29
N LYS A 619 17.13 -3.60 -1.72
CA LYS A 619 17.21 -3.78 -0.27
C LYS A 619 18.59 -3.35 0.23
N ALA A 620 18.70 -2.06 0.58
CA ALA A 620 19.93 -1.43 1.00
C ALA A 620 20.38 -1.85 2.42
N VAL A 621 19.44 -2.15 3.33
CA VAL A 621 19.73 -2.66 4.66
C VAL A 621 18.89 -3.89 4.96
N ARG A 622 19.57 -4.98 5.35
CA ARG A 622 18.93 -6.22 5.80
C ARG A 622 18.89 -6.28 7.31
N PHE A 623 17.80 -6.79 7.85
CA PHE A 623 17.66 -6.95 9.29
C PHE A 623 18.26 -8.28 9.78
N PRO A 624 18.80 -8.33 11.00
CA PRO A 624 19.35 -9.55 11.56
C PRO A 624 18.25 -10.59 11.84
N ALA A 625 18.54 -11.87 11.62
CA ALA A 625 17.65 -12.97 11.98
C ALA A 625 17.88 -13.36 13.46
N ASP A 626 17.59 -12.46 14.38
CA ASP A 626 17.89 -12.57 15.81
C ASP A 626 16.65 -12.77 16.68
N GLY A 627 15.47 -12.90 16.05
CA GLY A 627 14.20 -13.15 16.72
C GLY A 627 13.49 -11.88 17.21
N HIS A 628 13.82 -10.72 16.65
CA HIS A 628 13.11 -9.47 16.97
C HIS A 628 11.62 -9.54 16.56
N PRO A 629 10.77 -8.70 17.16
CA PRO A 629 9.36 -8.59 16.83
C PRO A 629 9.12 -8.27 15.35
N THR A 630 8.08 -8.86 14.78
CA THR A 630 7.73 -8.68 13.37
C THR A 630 6.31 -8.15 13.13
N LYS A 631 5.68 -7.57 14.17
CA LYS A 631 4.29 -7.12 14.06
C LYS A 631 4.17 -5.67 13.61
N ALA A 632 4.93 -4.77 14.21
CA ALA A 632 4.85 -3.35 13.89
C ALA A 632 6.22 -2.70 13.91
N TYR A 633 6.32 -1.52 13.31
CA TYR A 633 7.59 -0.82 13.17
C TYR A 633 7.39 0.68 12.98
N ASP A 634 8.40 1.45 13.37
CA ASP A 634 8.57 2.87 13.07
C ASP A 634 10.06 3.24 13.02
N ALA A 635 10.35 4.48 12.68
CA ALA A 635 11.70 5.03 12.68
C ALA A 635 11.70 6.45 13.20
N LEU A 636 12.56 6.75 14.16
CA LEU A 636 12.69 8.06 14.81
C LEU A 636 14.11 8.27 15.28
N ASP A 637 14.58 9.51 15.30
CA ASP A 637 15.81 9.91 16.00
C ASP A 637 15.54 9.90 17.52
N LEU A 638 15.90 8.81 18.18
CA LEU A 638 15.79 8.64 19.63
C LEU A 638 17.07 8.97 20.38
N THR A 639 18.19 9.03 19.68
CA THR A 639 19.51 9.28 20.26
C THR A 639 19.95 10.75 20.14
N GLY A 640 19.29 11.55 19.31
CA GLY A 640 19.60 12.95 19.05
C GLY A 640 20.82 13.15 18.16
N ASP A 641 21.19 12.14 17.37
CA ASP A 641 22.34 12.21 16.46
C ASP A 641 21.96 12.60 15.02
N ASN A 642 20.72 12.97 14.77
CA ASN A 642 20.09 13.28 13.49
C ASN A 642 19.88 12.08 12.56
N ARG A 643 20.04 10.85 13.04
CA ARG A 643 19.71 9.63 12.34
C ARG A 643 18.57 8.90 13.05
N ASP A 644 17.80 8.13 12.29
CA ASP A 644 16.68 7.41 12.87
C ASP A 644 17.10 6.05 13.40
N GLU A 645 16.66 5.72 14.60
CA GLU A 645 16.62 4.36 15.11
C GLU A 645 15.42 3.61 14.49
N LEU A 646 15.60 2.30 14.25
CA LEU A 646 14.51 1.40 13.84
C LEU A 646 13.86 0.81 15.08
N ILE A 647 12.56 0.89 15.16
CA ILE A 647 11.76 0.42 16.29
C ILE A 647 10.86 -0.70 15.80
N PHE A 648 11.02 -1.91 16.34
CA PHE A 648 10.20 -3.08 16.02
C PHE A 648 9.51 -3.58 17.27
N TRP A 649 8.21 -3.89 17.18
CA TRP A 649 7.48 -4.33 18.37
C TRP A 649 6.35 -5.32 18.04
N ASP A 650 5.88 -5.97 19.11
CA ASP A 650 4.67 -6.74 19.19
C ASP A 650 4.00 -6.54 20.56
N SER A 651 3.05 -7.38 20.91
CA SER A 651 2.36 -7.33 22.21
C SER A 651 3.21 -7.66 23.42
N ASP A 652 4.40 -8.19 23.25
CA ASP A 652 5.24 -8.68 24.34
C ASP A 652 6.57 -7.92 24.52
N GLU A 653 7.09 -7.28 23.45
CA GLU A 653 8.37 -6.59 23.49
C GLU A 653 8.54 -5.49 22.42
N ILE A 654 9.46 -4.57 22.69
CA ILE A 654 9.90 -3.50 21.77
C ILE A 654 11.42 -3.59 21.65
N TRP A 655 11.93 -3.73 20.40
CA TRP A 655 13.35 -3.71 20.11
C TRP A 655 13.71 -2.48 19.31
N ILE A 656 14.86 -1.86 19.65
CA ILE A 656 15.33 -0.65 19.00
C ILE A 656 16.75 -0.89 18.48
N TYR A 657 16.93 -0.63 17.17
CA TYR A 657 18.22 -0.78 16.50
C TYR A 657 18.75 0.58 16.10
N THR A 658 20.02 0.81 16.39
CA THR A 658 20.80 1.96 15.90
C THR A 658 21.80 1.51 14.84
N GLN A 659 22.55 2.43 14.28
CA GLN A 659 23.57 2.18 13.29
C GLN A 659 24.87 1.63 13.96
N SER A 660 25.57 0.72 13.27
CA SER A 660 26.82 0.11 13.77
C SER A 660 28.04 1.04 13.74
N ASN A 661 27.94 2.16 13.01
CA ASN A 661 29.03 3.14 12.89
C ASN A 661 28.72 4.43 13.66
N GLN A 662 29.77 5.11 14.10
CA GLN A 662 29.68 6.48 14.55
C GLN A 662 30.09 7.38 13.38
N LEU A 663 29.32 8.45 13.13
CA LEU A 663 29.69 9.46 12.16
C LEU A 663 30.34 10.66 12.85
N GLU A 664 31.40 11.20 12.24
CA GLU A 664 32.01 12.44 12.71
C GLU A 664 31.10 13.65 12.50
N LYS A 665 30.19 13.55 11.52
CA LYS A 665 29.23 14.62 11.19
C LYS A 665 28.05 14.05 10.42
N THR A 666 26.83 14.37 10.88
CA THR A 666 25.56 14.16 10.16
C THR A 666 25.07 15.49 9.59
N LEU A 667 24.25 15.43 8.54
CA LEU A 667 23.44 16.57 8.15
C LEU A 667 22.36 16.81 9.22
N PRO A 668 21.80 18.03 9.30
CA PRO A 668 20.64 18.27 10.16
C PRO A 668 19.52 17.27 9.84
N ALA A 669 18.81 16.83 10.88
CA ALA A 669 17.68 15.91 10.71
C ALA A 669 16.66 16.49 9.72
N PRO A 670 16.01 15.66 8.89
CA PRO A 670 14.96 16.12 8.02
C PRO A 670 13.77 16.64 8.82
N ILE A 671 13.08 17.62 8.22
CA ILE A 671 11.84 18.16 8.81
C ILE A 671 10.71 17.19 8.49
N ARG A 672 10.06 16.69 9.52
CA ARG A 672 8.94 15.77 9.41
C ARG A 672 7.64 16.37 9.91
N ASN A 673 6.51 15.84 9.45
CA ASN A 673 5.23 16.16 10.05
C ASN A 673 5.25 15.72 11.53
N SER A 674 4.82 16.60 12.40
CA SER A 674 5.20 16.69 13.80
C SER A 674 4.69 15.59 14.74
N LEU A 675 3.84 14.67 14.29
CA LEU A 675 3.28 13.65 15.17
C LEU A 675 3.70 12.27 14.72
N SER A 676 4.40 11.56 15.59
CA SER A 676 4.66 10.15 15.42
C SER A 676 3.40 9.34 15.69
N ASN A 677 2.96 8.58 14.71
CA ASN A 677 1.80 7.73 14.82
C ASN A 677 1.93 6.55 13.84
N GLU A 678 2.04 5.35 14.37
CA GLU A 678 2.05 4.16 13.54
C GLU A 678 0.64 3.86 13.02
N SER A 679 0.41 4.13 11.74
CA SER A 679 -0.85 3.89 11.05
C SER A 679 -0.63 3.67 9.56
N ASN A 680 -1.38 2.75 8.97
CA ASN A 680 -1.42 2.53 7.52
C ASN A 680 -2.03 3.71 6.77
N TYR A 681 -2.78 4.56 7.45
CA TYR A 681 -3.62 5.58 6.84
C TYR A 681 -3.02 6.97 6.90
N ARG A 682 -1.80 7.08 7.39
CA ARG A 682 -1.14 8.36 7.51
C ARG A 682 -0.07 8.52 6.44
N ALA A 683 -0.14 9.62 5.69
CA ALA A 683 0.98 10.04 4.85
C ALA A 683 2.16 10.49 5.72
N ARG A 684 3.37 10.09 5.34
CA ARG A 684 4.61 10.52 5.98
C ARG A 684 5.38 11.44 5.07
N VAL A 685 5.75 12.61 5.58
CA VAL A 685 6.49 13.62 4.84
C VAL A 685 7.80 13.89 5.56
N SER A 686 8.89 13.77 4.84
CA SER A 686 10.26 14.03 5.31
C SER A 686 10.97 14.94 4.32
N VAL A 687 11.28 16.14 4.75
CA VAL A 687 11.92 17.17 3.90
C VAL A 687 13.34 17.42 4.40
N PRO A 688 14.37 17.29 3.56
CA PRO A 688 15.73 17.60 3.99
C PRO A 688 15.84 19.02 4.56
N ALA A 689 16.43 19.15 5.75
CA ALA A 689 16.51 20.44 6.47
C ALA A 689 17.28 21.53 5.72
N LEU A 690 18.12 21.16 4.75
CA LEU A 690 18.83 22.10 3.88
C LEU A 690 17.95 22.72 2.80
N PHE A 691 16.76 22.19 2.59
CA PHE A 691 15.76 22.74 1.68
C PHE A 691 14.87 23.73 2.44
N LYS A 692 15.41 24.86 2.84
CA LYS A 692 14.62 25.93 3.44
C LYS A 692 13.56 26.41 2.45
N ARG A 693 12.33 26.55 2.95
CA ARG A 693 11.22 27.27 2.31
C ARG A 693 11.61 28.71 2.00
#